data_5d2fa67f7b720349a12dcabd4b61bc34
#
_entry.id   5d2fa67f7b720349a12dcabd4b61bc34
#
_cell.length_a   1.000
_cell.length_b   1.000
_cell.length_c   1.000
_cell.angle_alpha   90.00
_cell.angle_beta   90.00
_cell.angle_gamma   90.00
#
_symmetry.space_group_name_H-M   'P 1'
#
loop_
_entity.id
_entity.type
_entity.pdbx_description
1 polymer ?
#
loop_
_entity_poly.entity_id
_entity_poly.type
_entity_poly.pdbx_seq_one_letter_code
_entity_poly.pdbx_strand_id
1 'polypeptide(L)'
;MSIVKEGSRLVLENEFMRRVLDLTDGICTKTYHIRPGGQKLGDTWYPMFSFESEAPFEAAIVVDGKSYEASPAKHGRDNNLWNRPSSFVVKSVEIGKSRLGDTADITLAPRSGDVPPVELTLHYEISDKMPFLQKRVSVKNTGSRDVTVEHLTVDMLRFFGRSFPLDVFTNYTQSDDVKKQDLYYFGWTRMEFPDQLDMILSPGESMESFDLYEAATSVDRQEESVILHRIYKEIAPWIQSLNLQLSVGTCQTAEELYQTVDIAAENGFELLCFSVGQIFTNTGDYIPRPDLFPGGYADVKRLVDYCHQKGLKTTPYCSATIAWRHTAVCQNHPDWQCLGPDGLRYDPYSFGNMCYHSPWGDYIREKLFYLLDEIGFDGLALDGPVHGLVCEEVNHAHRTPASVNFMNWMWEKKFYGDIVARGKYITVPEVWNAIFLGVNETPGGYREEDQNEFGGMPLVSMTRSCVYEARYNTPSCCVWTSFNLEDYHGHSMEADEENPATYEHSLAAMLGYGIDNSIYAKEPYIGENTKKIYQKWLKIFKDYRETLLGDFIHIAQPNGYQPDAVLHTRPGAETPALLIVFNPCGNEQAVQYLLPLQYAGLAPGKTVIAEGNEIRLDSVSGAAVAIELAPYEVKAIPIKVKE
;
A
#
# COMPACT_ATOMS: atom_id res chain seq x y z
N MET A 1 -16.89 -24.25 -5.61
CA MET A 1 -17.04 -23.13 -6.56
C MET A 1 -17.73 -22.01 -5.81
N SER A 2 -17.04 -20.91 -5.71
CA SER A 2 -17.54 -19.69 -5.06
C SER A 2 -18.40 -18.83 -5.99
N ILE A 3 -18.43 -19.14 -7.30
CA ILE A 3 -19.28 -18.49 -8.29
C ILE A 3 -20.15 -19.52 -9.01
N VAL A 4 -21.49 -19.31 -8.98
CA VAL A 4 -22.46 -20.22 -9.59
C VAL A 4 -23.50 -19.41 -10.37
N LYS A 5 -23.75 -19.81 -11.63
CA LYS A 5 -24.82 -19.24 -12.46
C LYS A 5 -26.08 -20.10 -12.36
N GLU A 6 -27.19 -19.50 -11.91
CA GLU A 6 -28.50 -20.13 -11.74
C GLU A 6 -29.54 -19.38 -12.58
N GLY A 7 -29.76 -19.81 -13.83
CA GLY A 7 -30.63 -19.11 -14.75
C GLY A 7 -30.16 -17.70 -15.06
N SER A 8 -30.95 -16.69 -14.70
CA SER A 8 -30.60 -15.27 -14.81
C SER A 8 -29.86 -14.72 -13.58
N ARG A 9 -29.51 -15.55 -12.62
CA ARG A 9 -28.78 -15.12 -11.43
C ARG A 9 -27.34 -15.61 -11.46
N LEU A 10 -26.43 -14.77 -10.97
CA LEU A 10 -25.06 -15.13 -10.69
C LEU A 10 -24.82 -14.95 -9.19
N VAL A 11 -24.43 -16.00 -8.52
CA VAL A 11 -24.14 -16.02 -7.08
C VAL A 11 -22.61 -16.01 -6.90
N LEU A 12 -22.11 -15.02 -6.20
CA LEU A 12 -20.71 -14.88 -5.77
C LEU A 12 -20.71 -15.12 -4.26
N GLU A 13 -20.13 -16.23 -3.79
CA GLU A 13 -20.21 -16.61 -2.36
C GLU A 13 -18.95 -17.30 -1.89
N ASN A 14 -18.45 -16.86 -0.75
CA ASN A 14 -17.44 -17.56 0.03
C ASN A 14 -17.89 -17.68 1.51
N GLU A 15 -17.00 -18.08 2.41
CA GLU A 15 -17.32 -18.22 3.83
C GLU A 15 -17.74 -16.89 4.49
N PHE A 16 -17.33 -15.74 3.93
CA PHE A 16 -17.42 -14.41 4.56
C PHE A 16 -18.47 -13.50 3.93
N MET A 17 -18.77 -13.68 2.66
CA MET A 17 -19.65 -12.78 1.92
C MET A 17 -20.43 -13.50 0.83
N ARG A 18 -21.59 -12.95 0.49
CA ARG A 18 -22.45 -13.45 -0.59
C ARG A 18 -23.10 -12.30 -1.32
N ARG A 19 -22.80 -12.14 -2.61
CA ARG A 19 -23.43 -11.17 -3.52
C ARG A 19 -24.21 -11.92 -4.60
N VAL A 20 -25.47 -11.55 -4.83
CA VAL A 20 -26.31 -12.14 -5.88
C VAL A 20 -26.61 -11.09 -6.92
N LEU A 21 -26.19 -11.34 -8.13
CA LEU A 21 -26.42 -10.50 -9.29
C LEU A 21 -27.61 -11.02 -10.10
N ASP A 22 -28.49 -10.13 -10.57
CA ASP A 22 -29.56 -10.42 -11.52
C ASP A 22 -29.14 -9.92 -12.91
N LEU A 23 -29.21 -10.80 -13.88
CA LEU A 23 -28.78 -10.59 -15.26
C LEU A 23 -29.98 -10.44 -16.23
N THR A 24 -31.19 -10.22 -15.72
CA THR A 24 -32.41 -10.18 -16.54
C THR A 24 -32.53 -8.91 -17.40
N ASP A 25 -32.09 -7.76 -16.83
CA ASP A 25 -32.13 -6.45 -17.48
C ASP A 25 -30.81 -5.72 -17.21
N GLY A 26 -29.81 -5.98 -18.06
CA GLY A 26 -28.44 -5.61 -17.75
C GLY A 26 -27.94 -6.41 -16.55
N ILE A 27 -27.31 -5.75 -15.59
CA ILE A 27 -26.77 -6.37 -14.38
C ILE A 27 -27.10 -5.53 -13.15
N CYS A 28 -27.63 -6.13 -12.08
CA CYS A 28 -27.81 -5.44 -10.81
C CYS A 28 -27.65 -6.39 -9.62
N THR A 29 -27.07 -5.90 -8.53
CA THR A 29 -27.04 -6.61 -7.25
C THR A 29 -28.47 -6.73 -6.67
N LYS A 30 -28.90 -7.95 -6.34
CA LYS A 30 -30.18 -8.22 -5.66
C LYS A 30 -30.02 -8.35 -4.17
N THR A 31 -28.99 -9.03 -3.74
CA THR A 31 -28.68 -9.18 -2.31
C THR A 31 -27.17 -9.17 -2.11
N TYR A 32 -26.75 -8.57 -1.02
CA TYR A 32 -25.39 -8.60 -0.57
C TYR A 32 -25.36 -8.83 0.94
N HIS A 33 -24.71 -9.88 1.38
CA HIS A 33 -24.58 -10.25 2.77
C HIS A 33 -23.11 -10.42 3.12
N ILE A 34 -22.71 -9.97 4.29
CA ILE A 34 -21.37 -10.16 4.82
C ILE A 34 -21.44 -10.78 6.22
N ARG A 35 -20.38 -11.49 6.59
CA ARG A 35 -20.10 -11.95 7.96
C ARG A 35 -18.96 -11.10 8.50
N PRO A 36 -19.23 -10.17 9.43
CA PRO A 36 -18.20 -9.29 9.96
C PRO A 36 -17.13 -10.04 10.73
N GLY A 37 -15.91 -9.50 10.72
CA GLY A 37 -14.85 -9.93 11.62
C GLY A 37 -14.10 -11.19 11.22
N GLY A 38 -14.39 -11.81 10.08
CA GLY A 38 -13.70 -13.04 9.67
C GLY A 38 -13.78 -14.18 10.68
N GLN A 39 -14.42 -13.95 11.84
CA GLN A 39 -14.75 -14.96 12.84
C GLN A 39 -16.15 -15.51 12.56
N LYS A 40 -16.35 -16.79 12.81
CA LYS A 40 -17.67 -17.41 12.76
C LYS A 40 -18.56 -16.86 13.88
N LEU A 41 -19.10 -15.69 13.69
CA LEU A 41 -20.19 -15.18 14.51
C LEU A 41 -21.50 -15.86 14.09
N GLY A 42 -21.59 -17.18 14.27
CA GLY A 42 -22.74 -17.97 13.89
C GLY A 42 -23.03 -17.98 12.38
N ASP A 43 -24.14 -18.58 11.97
CA ASP A 43 -24.61 -18.63 10.57
C ASP A 43 -25.45 -17.40 10.18
N THR A 44 -25.20 -16.24 10.81
CA THR A 44 -25.99 -15.02 10.58
C THR A 44 -25.33 -14.15 9.52
N TRP A 45 -25.98 -14.05 8.37
CA TRP A 45 -25.64 -13.10 7.32
C TRP A 45 -26.26 -11.74 7.63
N TYR A 46 -25.51 -10.67 7.48
CA TYR A 46 -26.00 -9.31 7.61
C TYR A 46 -26.46 -8.81 6.24
N PRO A 47 -27.75 -8.46 6.04
CA PRO A 47 -28.21 -7.91 4.79
C PRO A 47 -27.62 -6.49 4.60
N MET A 48 -26.94 -6.29 3.50
CA MET A 48 -26.32 -5.00 3.14
C MET A 48 -27.26 -4.11 2.30
N PHE A 49 -28.22 -4.72 1.61
CA PHE A 49 -29.14 -4.03 0.70
C PHE A 49 -30.59 -4.27 1.01
N SER A 50 -31.38 -3.19 0.89
CA SER A 50 -32.82 -3.27 0.76
C SER A 50 -33.22 -2.72 -0.62
N PHE A 51 -34.14 -3.41 -1.26
CA PHE A 51 -34.45 -3.26 -2.67
C PHE A 51 -35.58 -2.29 -2.99
N GLU A 52 -36.16 -1.63 -2.02
CA GLU A 52 -37.48 -1.06 -2.24
C GLU A 52 -37.49 0.36 -2.80
N SER A 53 -36.36 1.09 -2.87
CA SER A 53 -36.44 2.49 -3.28
C SER A 53 -35.50 2.98 -4.38
N GLU A 54 -34.28 2.48 -4.48
CA GLU A 54 -33.33 2.87 -5.54
C GLU A 54 -32.32 1.75 -5.75
N ALA A 55 -32.24 1.24 -6.98
CA ALA A 55 -31.29 0.18 -7.29
C ALA A 55 -29.87 0.75 -7.37
N PRO A 56 -28.88 0.16 -6.68
CA PRO A 56 -27.50 0.43 -6.96
C PRO A 56 -27.19 0.03 -8.41
N PHE A 57 -26.22 0.68 -9.02
CA PHE A 57 -25.79 0.26 -10.34
C PHE A 57 -24.37 -0.32 -10.31
N GLU A 58 -24.18 -1.34 -11.15
CA GLU A 58 -22.93 -2.10 -11.19
C GLU A 58 -21.83 -1.40 -11.98
N ALA A 59 -22.18 -0.56 -12.92
CA ALA A 59 -21.27 0.29 -13.67
C ALA A 59 -22.04 1.38 -14.41
N ALA A 60 -21.38 2.50 -14.68
CA ALA A 60 -21.90 3.54 -15.56
C ALA A 60 -20.76 4.22 -16.31
N ILE A 61 -21.03 4.64 -17.54
CA ILE A 61 -20.12 5.47 -18.35
C ILE A 61 -20.81 6.77 -18.76
N VAL A 62 -20.02 7.82 -18.91
CA VAL A 62 -20.48 9.07 -19.52
C VAL A 62 -19.79 9.23 -20.87
N VAL A 63 -20.61 9.43 -21.91
CA VAL A 63 -20.17 9.67 -23.29
C VAL A 63 -21.03 10.79 -23.86
N ASP A 64 -20.43 11.81 -24.46
CA ASP A 64 -21.11 12.99 -25.00
C ASP A 64 -22.04 13.66 -23.95
N GLY A 65 -21.56 13.80 -22.71
CA GLY A 65 -22.30 14.40 -21.58
C GLY A 65 -23.49 13.58 -21.09
N LYS A 66 -23.66 12.32 -21.52
CA LYS A 66 -24.80 11.46 -21.22
C LYS A 66 -24.39 10.21 -20.48
N SER A 67 -25.07 9.94 -19.36
CA SER A 67 -24.83 8.72 -18.56
C SER A 67 -25.54 7.49 -19.15
N TYR A 68 -24.82 6.38 -19.23
CA TYR A 68 -25.30 5.07 -19.65
C TYR A 68 -24.98 4.05 -18.57
N GLU A 69 -26.02 3.53 -17.92
CA GLU A 69 -25.89 2.64 -16.77
C GLU A 69 -26.06 1.18 -17.16
N ALA A 70 -25.23 0.33 -16.57
CA ALA A 70 -25.29 -1.12 -16.73
C ALA A 70 -26.47 -1.78 -15.99
N SER A 71 -27.10 -1.04 -15.06
CA SER A 71 -28.20 -1.53 -14.24
C SER A 71 -29.52 -0.83 -14.59
N PRO A 72 -30.68 -1.49 -14.44
CA PRO A 72 -31.97 -0.83 -14.52
C PRO A 72 -32.17 0.07 -13.30
N ALA A 73 -32.71 1.27 -13.51
CA ALA A 73 -33.13 2.14 -12.45
C ALA A 73 -34.62 1.99 -12.15
N LYS A 74 -34.97 1.80 -10.87
CA LYS A 74 -36.34 1.78 -10.41
C LYS A 74 -36.50 2.87 -9.36
N HIS A 75 -37.41 3.79 -9.61
CA HIS A 75 -37.77 4.80 -8.62
C HIS A 75 -39.26 4.69 -8.28
N GLY A 76 -39.59 4.66 -7.01
CA GLY A 76 -40.96 4.58 -6.55
C GLY A 76 -41.15 5.18 -5.17
N ARG A 77 -41.70 6.41 -5.12
CA ARG A 77 -42.40 6.94 -3.96
C ARG A 77 -43.77 7.43 -4.43
N ASP A 78 -44.80 7.06 -3.71
CA ASP A 78 -46.16 7.65 -3.84
C ASP A 78 -46.77 7.55 -5.26
N ASN A 79 -46.92 6.37 -5.83
CA ASN A 79 -47.59 6.08 -7.11
C ASN A 79 -46.92 6.62 -8.39
N ASN A 80 -45.76 7.24 -8.33
CA ASN A 80 -44.94 7.58 -9.49
C ASN A 80 -43.81 6.56 -9.64
N LEU A 81 -44.15 5.37 -10.11
CA LEU A 81 -43.20 4.33 -10.48
C LEU A 81 -42.66 4.61 -11.88
N TRP A 82 -41.41 4.93 -12.02
CA TRP A 82 -40.75 4.89 -13.31
C TRP A 82 -39.65 3.81 -13.29
N ASN A 83 -39.65 3.03 -14.35
CA ASN A 83 -38.65 2.03 -14.62
C ASN A 83 -37.82 2.50 -15.80
N ARG A 84 -36.55 2.73 -15.63
CA ARG A 84 -35.58 2.91 -16.71
C ARG A 84 -34.84 1.59 -16.91
N PRO A 85 -34.97 0.94 -18.08
CA PRO A 85 -34.20 -0.27 -18.38
C PRO A 85 -32.69 0.07 -18.38
N SER A 86 -31.86 -0.92 -18.15
CA SER A 86 -30.42 -0.79 -18.36
C SER A 86 -30.12 -0.31 -19.79
N SER A 87 -29.07 0.49 -19.95
CA SER A 87 -28.56 0.89 -21.27
C SER A 87 -27.90 -0.28 -22.02
N PHE A 88 -27.62 -1.36 -21.31
CA PHE A 88 -26.93 -2.54 -21.85
C PHE A 88 -27.72 -3.83 -21.61
N VAL A 89 -27.37 -4.86 -22.39
CA VAL A 89 -27.88 -6.22 -22.23
C VAL A 89 -26.72 -7.19 -22.05
N VAL A 90 -26.92 -8.23 -21.25
CA VAL A 90 -25.91 -9.27 -21.06
C VAL A 90 -25.67 -10.04 -22.34
N LYS A 91 -24.45 -10.06 -22.83
CA LYS A 91 -23.99 -10.77 -24.02
C LYS A 91 -23.42 -12.15 -23.67
N SER A 92 -22.55 -12.20 -22.67
CA SER A 92 -21.93 -13.44 -22.19
C SER A 92 -21.61 -13.38 -20.70
N VAL A 93 -21.46 -14.56 -20.09
CA VAL A 93 -20.94 -14.76 -18.74
C VAL A 93 -19.93 -15.90 -18.80
N GLU A 94 -18.71 -15.62 -18.48
CA GLU A 94 -17.62 -16.59 -18.42
C GLU A 94 -17.17 -16.76 -16.98
N ILE A 95 -17.10 -18.00 -16.49
CA ILE A 95 -16.67 -18.32 -15.13
C ILE A 95 -15.32 -19.03 -15.22
N GLY A 96 -14.37 -18.57 -14.43
CA GLY A 96 -13.00 -19.07 -14.43
C GLY A 96 -12.41 -19.15 -13.03
N LYS A 97 -11.09 -19.27 -12.98
CA LYS A 97 -10.28 -19.25 -11.75
C LYS A 97 -9.04 -18.41 -11.94
N SER A 98 -8.65 -17.79 -10.84
CA SER A 98 -7.38 -17.08 -10.70
C SER A 98 -6.54 -17.66 -9.54
N ARG A 99 -5.48 -16.95 -9.18
CA ARG A 99 -4.68 -17.23 -7.99
C ARG A 99 -5.46 -16.99 -6.68
N LEU A 100 -6.35 -16.02 -6.67
CA LEU A 100 -7.05 -15.58 -5.45
C LEU A 100 -8.36 -16.36 -5.24
N GLY A 101 -9.05 -16.76 -6.32
CA GLY A 101 -10.31 -17.49 -6.21
C GLY A 101 -11.05 -17.71 -7.53
N ASP A 102 -12.37 -17.85 -7.45
CA ASP A 102 -13.22 -17.96 -8.63
C ASP A 102 -13.45 -16.59 -9.27
N THR A 103 -13.50 -16.55 -10.62
CA THR A 103 -13.73 -15.32 -11.41
C THR A 103 -15.00 -15.41 -12.23
N ALA A 104 -15.59 -14.25 -12.54
CA ALA A 104 -16.68 -14.14 -13.51
C ALA A 104 -16.50 -12.88 -14.36
N ASP A 105 -16.48 -13.06 -15.68
CA ASP A 105 -16.47 -11.99 -16.66
C ASP A 105 -17.86 -11.87 -17.28
N ILE A 106 -18.53 -10.73 -17.08
CA ILE A 106 -19.87 -10.46 -17.58
C ILE A 106 -19.76 -9.39 -18.64
N THR A 107 -19.88 -9.79 -19.91
CA THR A 107 -19.85 -8.86 -21.04
C THR A 107 -21.24 -8.34 -21.35
N LEU A 108 -21.36 -7.03 -21.45
CA LEU A 108 -22.59 -6.29 -21.76
C LEU A 108 -22.43 -5.59 -23.10
N ALA A 109 -23.45 -5.69 -23.95
CA ALA A 109 -23.53 -4.98 -25.23
C ALA A 109 -24.58 -3.86 -25.18
N PRO A 110 -24.48 -2.81 -26.02
CA PRO A 110 -25.49 -1.77 -26.13
C PRO A 110 -26.87 -2.35 -26.39
N ARG A 111 -27.89 -1.86 -25.68
CA ARG A 111 -29.28 -2.31 -25.85
C ARG A 111 -29.89 -1.84 -27.15
N SER A 112 -29.54 -0.64 -27.58
CA SER A 112 -30.10 0.02 -28.77
C SER A 112 -29.07 0.91 -29.47
N GLY A 113 -29.38 1.38 -30.67
CA GLY A 113 -28.51 2.30 -31.40
C GLY A 113 -28.35 3.71 -30.78
N ASP A 114 -29.15 4.03 -29.78
CA ASP A 114 -29.01 5.28 -29.01
C ASP A 114 -27.93 5.21 -27.91
N VAL A 115 -27.45 4.00 -27.64
CA VAL A 115 -26.33 3.77 -26.72
C VAL A 115 -25.03 3.79 -27.52
N PRO A 116 -23.95 4.43 -27.04
CA PRO A 116 -22.67 4.39 -27.76
C PRO A 116 -22.24 2.95 -28.07
N PRO A 117 -21.53 2.72 -29.19
CA PRO A 117 -21.11 1.39 -29.58
C PRO A 117 -19.93 0.89 -28.76
N VAL A 118 -20.13 0.72 -27.46
CA VAL A 118 -19.14 0.22 -26.51
C VAL A 118 -19.63 -1.04 -25.81
N GLU A 119 -18.76 -2.01 -25.64
CA GLU A 119 -19.01 -3.16 -24.77
C GLU A 119 -18.39 -2.88 -23.39
N LEU A 120 -19.13 -3.20 -22.33
CA LEU A 120 -18.61 -3.21 -20.96
C LEU A 120 -18.37 -4.65 -20.54
N THR A 121 -17.23 -4.94 -19.93
CA THR A 121 -17.01 -6.21 -19.25
C THR A 121 -16.77 -5.94 -17.77
N LEU A 122 -17.65 -6.49 -16.93
CA LEU A 122 -17.49 -6.45 -15.48
C LEU A 122 -16.79 -7.72 -15.05
N HIS A 123 -15.61 -7.54 -14.49
CA HIS A 123 -14.77 -8.62 -13.95
C HIS A 123 -14.99 -8.69 -12.46
N TYR A 124 -15.42 -9.84 -11.97
CA TYR A 124 -15.54 -10.15 -10.56
C TYR A 124 -14.58 -11.27 -10.18
N GLU A 125 -13.96 -11.16 -9.02
CA GLU A 125 -13.16 -12.19 -8.42
C GLU A 125 -13.49 -12.28 -6.93
N ILE A 126 -13.91 -13.45 -6.46
CA ILE A 126 -14.17 -13.68 -5.04
C ILE A 126 -13.08 -14.58 -4.46
N SER A 127 -12.46 -14.11 -3.37
CA SER A 127 -11.38 -14.87 -2.75
C SER A 127 -11.87 -16.18 -2.15
N ASP A 128 -11.10 -17.25 -2.35
CA ASP A 128 -11.37 -18.57 -1.74
C ASP A 128 -11.02 -18.61 -0.23
N LYS A 129 -10.15 -17.71 0.24
CA LYS A 129 -9.54 -17.78 1.57
C LYS A 129 -9.79 -16.55 2.44
N MET A 130 -9.99 -15.38 1.82
CA MET A 130 -10.06 -14.10 2.50
C MET A 130 -11.42 -13.43 2.33
N PRO A 131 -11.81 -12.55 3.26
CA PRO A 131 -13.11 -11.91 3.25
C PRO A 131 -13.19 -10.75 2.27
N PHE A 132 -12.86 -10.95 0.99
CA PHE A 132 -12.96 -9.88 -0.01
C PHE A 132 -13.46 -10.36 -1.38
N LEU A 133 -14.03 -9.42 -2.09
CA LEU A 133 -14.41 -9.48 -3.49
C LEU A 133 -13.70 -8.36 -4.24
N GLN A 134 -13.11 -8.67 -5.39
CA GLN A 134 -12.54 -7.70 -6.32
C GLN A 134 -13.46 -7.47 -7.49
N LYS A 135 -13.53 -6.22 -7.95
CA LYS A 135 -14.29 -5.83 -9.15
C LYS A 135 -13.47 -4.88 -10.01
N ARG A 136 -13.60 -5.02 -11.33
CA ARG A 136 -13.01 -4.14 -12.34
C ARG A 136 -13.96 -4.03 -13.52
N VAL A 137 -13.89 -2.93 -14.25
CA VAL A 137 -14.72 -2.69 -15.46
C VAL A 137 -13.79 -2.40 -16.63
N SER A 138 -13.99 -3.14 -17.73
CA SER A 138 -13.38 -2.84 -19.03
C SER A 138 -14.41 -2.19 -19.95
N VAL A 139 -13.97 -1.18 -20.70
CA VAL A 139 -14.75 -0.48 -21.72
C VAL A 139 -14.05 -0.66 -23.06
N LYS A 140 -14.74 -1.24 -24.05
CA LYS A 140 -14.21 -1.46 -25.40
C LYS A 140 -15.05 -0.75 -26.44
N ASN A 141 -14.41 0.06 -27.29
CA ASN A 141 -15.08 0.63 -28.45
C ASN A 141 -15.27 -0.45 -29.53
N THR A 142 -16.51 -0.81 -29.81
CA THR A 142 -16.91 -1.78 -30.87
C THR A 142 -17.44 -1.11 -32.13
N GLY A 143 -17.42 0.23 -32.14
CA GLY A 143 -17.88 1.03 -33.28
C GLY A 143 -16.82 1.23 -34.36
N SER A 144 -17.13 2.10 -35.32
CA SER A 144 -16.25 2.46 -36.43
C SER A 144 -15.65 3.88 -36.31
N ARG A 145 -15.92 4.58 -35.21
CA ARG A 145 -15.42 5.93 -34.92
C ARG A 145 -14.86 5.96 -33.49
N ASP A 146 -14.06 6.95 -33.21
CA ASP A 146 -13.58 7.23 -31.86
C ASP A 146 -14.76 7.49 -30.91
N VAL A 147 -14.63 7.04 -29.68
CA VAL A 147 -15.55 7.29 -28.57
C VAL A 147 -14.76 7.89 -27.43
N THR A 148 -15.23 9.02 -26.89
CA THR A 148 -14.64 9.63 -25.71
C THR A 148 -15.41 9.19 -24.45
N VAL A 149 -14.74 8.48 -23.55
CA VAL A 149 -15.27 8.13 -22.24
C VAL A 149 -14.89 9.26 -21.27
N GLU A 150 -15.89 10.07 -20.91
CA GLU A 150 -15.70 11.24 -20.04
C GLU A 150 -15.60 10.86 -18.56
N HIS A 151 -16.43 9.89 -18.14
CA HIS A 151 -16.41 9.32 -16.79
C HIS A 151 -16.68 7.83 -16.79
N LEU A 152 -16.13 7.14 -15.79
CA LEU A 152 -16.39 5.74 -15.52
C LEU A 152 -16.65 5.54 -14.03
N THR A 153 -17.86 5.10 -13.69
CA THR A 153 -18.21 4.62 -12.35
C THR A 153 -18.07 3.10 -12.35
N VAL A 154 -17.29 2.58 -11.42
CA VAL A 154 -16.97 1.15 -11.31
C VAL A 154 -18.03 0.41 -10.50
N ASP A 155 -18.55 1.05 -9.45
CA ASP A 155 -19.62 0.51 -8.62
C ASP A 155 -20.37 1.62 -7.88
N MET A 156 -21.62 1.38 -7.58
CA MET A 156 -22.41 2.20 -6.67
C MET A 156 -23.21 1.29 -5.75
N LEU A 157 -22.77 1.19 -4.51
CA LEU A 157 -23.38 0.37 -3.47
C LEU A 157 -24.23 1.22 -2.54
N ARG A 158 -25.32 0.67 -2.05
CA ARG A 158 -26.18 1.30 -1.06
C ARG A 158 -26.38 0.41 0.15
N PHE A 159 -26.23 0.98 1.34
CA PHE A 159 -26.24 0.26 2.61
C PHE A 159 -27.35 0.76 3.53
N PHE A 160 -27.78 -0.12 4.46
CA PHE A 160 -28.59 0.26 5.60
C PHE A 160 -27.73 0.49 6.84
N GLY A 161 -27.81 1.71 7.42
CA GLY A 161 -27.16 2.04 8.68
C GLY A 161 -25.77 2.68 8.52
N ARG A 162 -25.21 3.12 9.65
CA ARG A 162 -23.99 3.94 9.69
C ARG A 162 -22.70 3.16 9.97
N SER A 163 -22.81 1.92 10.37
CA SER A 163 -21.65 1.11 10.78
C SER A 163 -21.69 -0.20 10.04
N PHE A 164 -21.07 -0.24 8.87
CA PHE A 164 -20.91 -1.45 8.10
C PHE A 164 -19.50 -1.97 8.28
N PRO A 165 -19.36 -3.24 8.62
CA PRO A 165 -18.08 -3.92 8.59
C PRO A 165 -17.71 -4.31 7.14
N LEU A 166 -17.85 -3.40 6.21
CA LEU A 166 -17.37 -3.49 4.83
C LEU A 166 -16.46 -2.30 4.56
N ASP A 167 -15.20 -2.59 4.35
CA ASP A 167 -14.27 -1.61 3.85
C ASP A 167 -14.13 -1.73 2.33
N VAL A 168 -13.89 -0.59 1.69
CA VAL A 168 -13.80 -0.50 0.23
C VAL A 168 -12.57 0.33 -0.11
N PHE A 169 -11.67 -0.26 -0.90
CA PHE A 169 -10.42 0.38 -1.30
C PHE A 169 -10.05 0.02 -2.74
N THR A 170 -9.09 0.75 -3.32
CA THR A 170 -8.69 0.58 -4.72
C THR A 170 -7.18 0.59 -4.88
N ASN A 171 -6.71 0.18 -6.05
CA ASN A 171 -5.31 0.34 -6.44
C ASN A 171 -5.05 1.61 -7.27
N TYR A 172 -5.96 2.56 -7.29
CA TYR A 172 -5.77 3.86 -7.96
C TYR A 172 -4.99 4.80 -7.06
N THR A 173 -3.82 5.24 -7.50
CA THR A 173 -2.86 5.99 -6.67
C THR A 173 -2.86 7.49 -6.92
N GLN A 174 -3.55 7.96 -7.96
CA GLN A 174 -3.53 9.38 -8.36
C GLN A 174 -4.42 10.28 -7.50
N SER A 175 -5.30 9.72 -6.69
CA SER A 175 -6.18 10.47 -5.79
C SER A 175 -6.80 9.58 -4.72
N ASP A 176 -7.00 10.14 -3.53
CA ASP A 176 -7.76 9.51 -2.44
C ASP A 176 -9.29 9.64 -2.62
N ASP A 177 -9.74 10.43 -3.60
CA ASP A 177 -11.15 10.76 -3.80
C ASP A 177 -11.93 9.78 -4.69
N VAL A 178 -11.38 8.61 -5.01
CA VAL A 178 -12.12 7.58 -5.78
C VAL A 178 -13.38 7.09 -5.07
N LYS A 179 -13.43 7.23 -3.76
CA LYS A 179 -14.54 6.84 -2.92
C LYS A 179 -15.34 8.07 -2.51
N LYS A 180 -16.57 8.20 -3.02
CA LYS A 180 -17.55 9.17 -2.51
C LYS A 180 -18.54 8.44 -1.62
N GLN A 181 -18.68 8.89 -0.40
CA GLN A 181 -19.53 8.28 0.61
C GLN A 181 -20.50 9.28 1.20
N ASP A 182 -21.81 8.99 1.15
CA ASP A 182 -22.82 9.75 1.87
C ASP A 182 -23.41 8.88 2.99
N LEU A 183 -23.31 9.37 4.22
CA LEU A 183 -23.67 8.65 5.45
C LEU A 183 -24.97 9.16 6.09
N TYR A 184 -25.77 9.96 5.42
CA TYR A 184 -26.87 10.65 6.10
C TYR A 184 -27.96 9.69 6.54
N TYR A 185 -28.72 8.98 6.07
CA TYR A 185 -29.71 8.03 6.60
C TYR A 185 -29.53 6.62 6.02
N PHE A 186 -29.06 6.58 4.77
CA PHE A 186 -28.73 5.39 4.06
C PHE A 186 -27.32 5.61 3.55
N GLY A 187 -26.36 4.84 4.08
CA GLY A 187 -25.01 4.90 3.55
C GLY A 187 -25.00 4.41 2.10
N TRP A 188 -24.38 5.14 1.20
CA TRP A 188 -24.06 4.66 -0.13
C TRP A 188 -22.63 5.02 -0.46
N THR A 189 -22.01 4.17 -1.26
CA THR A 189 -20.65 4.34 -1.72
C THR A 189 -20.66 4.33 -3.23
N ARG A 190 -20.12 5.38 -3.83
CA ARG A 190 -19.93 5.51 -5.26
C ARG A 190 -18.45 5.46 -5.55
N MET A 191 -18.03 4.49 -6.36
CA MET A 191 -16.63 4.25 -6.71
C MET A 191 -16.43 4.64 -8.16
N GLU A 192 -15.80 5.77 -8.37
CA GLU A 192 -15.55 6.35 -9.70
C GLU A 192 -14.19 7.04 -9.73
N PHE A 193 -13.68 7.31 -10.92
CA PHE A 193 -12.52 8.18 -11.06
C PHE A 193 -12.91 9.59 -10.59
N PRO A 194 -12.06 10.25 -9.77
CA PRO A 194 -12.39 11.56 -9.21
C PRO A 194 -12.41 12.66 -10.26
N ASP A 195 -11.58 12.51 -11.28
CA ASP A 195 -11.42 13.46 -12.35
C ASP A 195 -12.21 13.04 -13.60
N GLN A 196 -12.46 14.01 -14.48
CA GLN A 196 -12.92 13.72 -15.83
C GLN A 196 -11.82 12.98 -16.57
N LEU A 197 -12.15 11.87 -17.21
CA LEU A 197 -11.18 11.03 -17.91
C LEU A 197 -10.90 11.52 -19.35
N ASP A 198 -11.93 11.92 -20.08
CA ASP A 198 -11.89 12.25 -21.51
C ASP A 198 -11.04 11.28 -22.33
N MET A 199 -11.16 10.00 -21.99
CA MET A 199 -10.35 8.96 -22.60
C MET A 199 -10.88 8.62 -23.99
N ILE A 200 -10.10 8.93 -25.01
CA ILE A 200 -10.45 8.64 -26.42
C ILE A 200 -10.09 7.20 -26.73
N LEU A 201 -11.10 6.40 -27.07
CA LEU A 201 -10.94 5.03 -27.54
C LEU A 201 -11.20 4.96 -29.05
N SER A 202 -10.18 4.63 -29.83
CA SER A 202 -10.34 4.36 -31.27
C SER A 202 -11.05 3.02 -31.51
N PRO A 203 -11.55 2.76 -32.72
CA PRO A 203 -12.21 1.48 -33.04
C PRO A 203 -11.39 0.26 -32.64
N GLY A 204 -11.96 -0.59 -31.78
CA GLY A 204 -11.32 -1.79 -31.25
C GLY A 204 -10.44 -1.56 -29.99
N GLU A 205 -10.12 -0.31 -29.63
CA GLU A 205 -9.40 -0.02 -28.39
C GLU A 205 -10.27 -0.24 -27.15
N SER A 206 -9.59 -0.49 -26.03
CA SER A 206 -10.23 -0.68 -24.72
C SER A 206 -9.44 0.02 -23.61
N MET A 207 -10.14 0.37 -22.56
CA MET A 207 -9.56 0.80 -21.29
C MET A 207 -10.07 -0.09 -20.14
N GLU A 208 -9.31 -0.15 -19.04
CA GLU A 208 -9.71 -0.83 -17.82
C GLU A 208 -9.73 0.15 -16.65
N SER A 209 -10.71 -0.03 -15.75
CA SER A 209 -10.74 0.72 -14.49
C SER A 209 -9.65 0.24 -13.53
N PHE A 210 -9.54 0.95 -12.39
CA PHE A 210 -8.86 0.42 -11.22
C PHE A 210 -9.54 -0.87 -10.73
N ASP A 211 -8.77 -1.65 -9.96
CA ASP A 211 -9.31 -2.75 -9.19
C ASP A 211 -9.96 -2.19 -7.91
N LEU A 212 -11.23 -2.51 -7.73
CA LEU A 212 -12.03 -2.21 -6.55
C LEU A 212 -12.06 -3.44 -5.66
N TYR A 213 -11.73 -3.28 -4.39
CA TYR A 213 -11.78 -4.33 -3.38
C TYR A 213 -12.87 -4.01 -2.36
N GLU A 214 -13.73 -4.96 -2.11
CA GLU A 214 -14.79 -4.92 -1.10
C GLU A 214 -14.45 -5.97 -0.05
N ALA A 215 -14.08 -5.53 1.15
CA ALA A 215 -13.61 -6.40 2.23
C ALA A 215 -14.63 -6.46 3.37
N ALA A 216 -15.09 -7.66 3.73
CA ALA A 216 -15.85 -7.85 4.94
C ALA A 216 -14.93 -7.79 6.16
N THR A 217 -14.94 -6.65 6.85
CA THR A 217 -14.07 -6.35 7.98
C THR A 217 -14.81 -6.44 9.32
N SER A 218 -14.39 -5.71 10.33
CA SER A 218 -14.98 -5.66 11.66
C SER A 218 -15.38 -4.24 12.02
N VAL A 219 -16.33 -4.09 12.95
CA VAL A 219 -16.63 -2.80 13.60
C VAL A 219 -15.56 -2.44 14.64
N ASP A 220 -14.78 -3.41 15.09
CA ASP A 220 -13.60 -3.19 15.93
C ASP A 220 -12.41 -2.82 15.06
N ARG A 221 -11.87 -1.62 15.23
CA ARG A 221 -10.76 -1.08 14.41
C ARG A 221 -9.50 -1.95 14.46
N GLN A 222 -9.25 -2.60 15.59
CA GLN A 222 -8.09 -3.46 15.75
C GLN A 222 -8.22 -4.73 14.91
N GLU A 223 -9.39 -5.35 14.95
CA GLU A 223 -9.70 -6.53 14.15
C GLU A 223 -9.78 -6.18 12.65
N GLU A 224 -10.37 -5.02 12.31
CA GLU A 224 -10.38 -4.46 10.96
C GLU A 224 -8.97 -4.35 10.39
N SER A 225 -8.04 -3.74 11.13
CA SER A 225 -6.64 -3.60 10.72
C SER A 225 -5.98 -4.96 10.44
N VAL A 226 -6.17 -5.96 11.31
CA VAL A 226 -5.63 -7.31 11.11
C VAL A 226 -6.19 -7.97 9.85
N ILE A 227 -7.49 -7.84 9.60
CA ILE A 227 -8.14 -8.41 8.42
C ILE A 227 -7.60 -7.76 7.15
N LEU A 228 -7.52 -6.43 7.11
CA LEU A 228 -6.99 -5.69 5.96
C LEU A 228 -5.53 -6.07 5.66
N HIS A 229 -4.67 -6.16 6.69
CA HIS A 229 -3.29 -6.61 6.50
C HIS A 229 -3.19 -7.99 5.85
N ARG A 230 -4.02 -8.94 6.30
CA ARG A 230 -4.06 -10.29 5.72
C ARG A 230 -4.53 -10.26 4.28
N ILE A 231 -5.53 -9.44 3.96
CA ILE A 231 -6.02 -9.24 2.59
C ILE A 231 -4.91 -8.67 1.71
N TYR A 232 -4.20 -7.62 2.16
CA TYR A 232 -3.10 -7.03 1.40
C TYR A 232 -1.97 -8.03 1.13
N LYS A 233 -1.57 -8.80 2.15
CA LYS A 233 -0.56 -9.86 1.99
C LYS A 233 -1.01 -10.95 1.00
N GLU A 234 -2.29 -11.25 0.91
CA GLU A 234 -2.82 -12.20 -0.08
C GLU A 234 -2.84 -11.60 -1.49
N ILE A 235 -3.26 -10.34 -1.63
CA ILE A 235 -3.32 -9.64 -2.93
C ILE A 235 -1.91 -9.38 -3.46
N ALA A 236 -1.02 -8.89 -2.61
CA ALA A 236 0.34 -8.44 -2.94
C ALA A 236 1.40 -9.15 -2.09
N PRO A 237 1.64 -10.46 -2.30
CA PRO A 237 2.58 -11.24 -1.47
C PRO A 237 4.03 -10.75 -1.55
N TRP A 238 4.37 -9.96 -2.55
CA TRP A 238 5.71 -9.36 -2.73
C TRP A 238 6.06 -8.29 -1.72
N ILE A 239 5.08 -7.72 -0.98
CA ILE A 239 5.31 -6.67 0.02
C ILE A 239 5.77 -7.21 1.39
N GLN A 240 5.99 -8.51 1.52
CA GLN A 240 6.36 -9.15 2.78
C GLN A 240 7.87 -9.18 3.02
N SER A 241 8.61 -8.20 2.52
CA SER A 241 10.02 -8.08 2.86
C SER A 241 10.19 -7.25 4.13
N LEU A 242 11.17 -7.65 4.93
CA LEU A 242 11.57 -6.96 6.14
C LEU A 242 13.09 -7.01 6.20
N ASN A 243 13.74 -5.95 5.74
CA ASN A 243 15.19 -5.82 5.75
C ASN A 243 15.61 -4.74 6.75
N LEU A 244 16.73 -4.96 7.41
CA LEU A 244 17.39 -3.88 8.14
C LEU A 244 18.18 -3.03 7.14
N GLN A 245 17.71 -1.80 6.92
CA GLN A 245 18.23 -0.92 5.89
C GLN A 245 19.13 0.17 6.48
N LEU A 246 20.27 0.42 5.83
CA LEU A 246 21.09 1.60 6.03
C LEU A 246 20.95 2.55 4.84
N SER A 247 20.54 3.78 5.10
CA SER A 247 20.64 4.85 4.12
C SER A 247 22.04 5.45 4.16
N VAL A 248 22.79 5.24 3.07
CA VAL A 248 24.17 5.70 2.94
C VAL A 248 24.16 7.20 2.67
N GLY A 249 24.66 7.97 3.62
CA GLY A 249 24.86 9.41 3.54
C GLY A 249 25.95 9.79 2.55
N THR A 250 26.34 11.06 2.55
CA THR A 250 27.30 11.60 1.59
C THR A 250 28.73 11.14 1.89
N CYS A 251 29.23 10.15 1.16
CA CYS A 251 30.65 9.82 1.12
C CYS A 251 31.41 10.73 0.15
N GLN A 252 32.58 11.18 0.58
CA GLN A 252 33.41 12.09 -0.22
C GLN A 252 34.43 11.34 -1.10
N THR A 253 34.77 10.11 -0.72
CA THR A 253 35.74 9.28 -1.45
C THR A 253 35.18 7.89 -1.70
N ALA A 254 35.70 7.19 -2.71
CA ALA A 254 35.37 5.79 -2.94
C ALA A 254 35.79 4.89 -1.78
N GLU A 255 36.89 5.22 -1.08
CA GLU A 255 37.36 4.47 0.08
C GLU A 255 36.36 4.54 1.23
N GLU A 256 35.84 5.74 1.57
CA GLU A 256 34.78 5.91 2.57
C GLU A 256 33.54 5.09 2.21
N LEU A 257 33.17 5.06 0.92
CA LEU A 257 32.01 4.30 0.46
C LEU A 257 32.18 2.79 0.69
N TYR A 258 33.35 2.23 0.37
CA TYR A 258 33.65 0.83 0.65
C TYR A 258 33.73 0.53 2.15
N GLN A 259 34.28 1.45 2.95
CA GLN A 259 34.28 1.34 4.43
C GLN A 259 32.84 1.34 4.98
N THR A 260 31.94 2.16 4.45
CA THR A 260 30.52 2.15 4.83
C THR A 260 29.86 0.80 4.53
N VAL A 261 30.18 0.17 3.40
CA VAL A 261 29.74 -1.19 3.09
C VAL A 261 30.23 -2.21 4.12
N ASP A 262 31.50 -2.13 4.53
CA ASP A 262 32.06 -3.02 5.56
C ASP A 262 31.37 -2.80 6.91
N ILE A 263 31.21 -1.56 7.34
CA ILE A 263 30.51 -1.19 8.58
C ILE A 263 29.06 -1.72 8.57
N ALA A 264 28.37 -1.57 7.46
CA ALA A 264 26.99 -2.07 7.33
C ALA A 264 26.93 -3.60 7.49
N ALA A 265 27.84 -4.33 6.83
CA ALA A 265 27.88 -5.78 6.92
C ALA A 265 28.24 -6.26 8.36
N GLU A 266 29.22 -5.62 9.01
CA GLU A 266 29.64 -5.92 10.38
C GLU A 266 28.53 -5.66 11.41
N ASN A 267 27.69 -4.65 11.18
CA ASN A 267 26.55 -4.31 12.03
C ASN A 267 25.26 -5.03 11.65
N GLY A 268 25.31 -5.98 10.71
CA GLY A 268 24.22 -6.89 10.39
C GLY A 268 23.08 -6.26 9.59
N PHE A 269 23.35 -5.15 8.89
CA PHE A 269 22.44 -4.64 7.86
C PHE A 269 22.25 -5.64 6.73
N GLU A 270 21.20 -5.45 5.95
CA GLU A 270 20.78 -6.38 4.89
C GLU A 270 20.57 -5.67 3.56
N LEU A 271 20.26 -4.36 3.62
CA LEU A 271 20.00 -3.52 2.46
C LEU A 271 20.73 -2.18 2.63
N LEU A 272 21.41 -1.73 1.58
CA LEU A 272 21.97 -0.38 1.46
C LEU A 272 21.15 0.45 0.50
N CYS A 273 20.57 1.54 0.97
CA CYS A 273 19.97 2.56 0.12
C CYS A 273 20.98 3.69 -0.09
N PHE A 274 21.44 3.87 -1.31
CA PHE A 274 22.34 4.97 -1.65
C PHE A 274 21.53 6.24 -1.88
N SER A 275 21.69 7.23 -1.01
CA SER A 275 20.96 8.49 -1.02
C SER A 275 21.20 9.31 -2.32
N VAL A 276 20.40 10.35 -2.49
CA VAL A 276 20.51 11.27 -3.62
C VAL A 276 21.94 11.81 -3.78
N GLY A 277 22.45 11.83 -5.02
CA GLY A 277 23.79 12.33 -5.31
C GLY A 277 24.95 11.43 -4.85
N GLN A 278 24.69 10.27 -4.24
CA GLN A 278 25.76 9.38 -3.78
C GLN A 278 26.37 8.56 -4.94
N ILE A 279 25.56 7.95 -5.79
CA ILE A 279 26.03 7.16 -6.93
C ILE A 279 26.08 8.01 -8.21
N PHE A 280 25.03 8.78 -8.48
CA PHE A 280 24.86 9.53 -9.70
C PHE A 280 24.98 11.04 -9.46
N THR A 281 25.51 11.76 -10.43
CA THR A 281 25.64 13.22 -10.36
C THR A 281 24.29 13.93 -10.39
N ASN A 282 23.25 13.26 -10.92
CA ASN A 282 21.95 13.86 -11.16
C ASN A 282 20.85 12.81 -11.32
N THR A 283 19.61 13.25 -11.22
CA THR A 283 18.42 12.52 -11.61
C THR A 283 18.09 12.85 -13.06
N GLY A 284 17.81 11.86 -13.87
CA GLY A 284 17.49 11.96 -15.29
C GLY A 284 18.50 11.23 -16.19
N ASP A 285 19.74 11.72 -16.29
CA ASP A 285 20.79 11.04 -17.09
C ASP A 285 21.41 9.84 -16.35
N TYR A 286 21.40 9.84 -15.02
CA TYR A 286 21.99 8.82 -14.15
C TYR A 286 23.47 8.56 -14.44
N ILE A 287 24.23 9.60 -14.69
CA ILE A 287 25.67 9.50 -14.93
C ILE A 287 26.38 9.25 -13.60
N PRO A 288 27.19 8.19 -13.45
CA PRO A 288 27.97 7.94 -12.26
C PRO A 288 28.87 9.12 -11.90
N ARG A 289 28.98 9.44 -10.62
CA ARG A 289 29.85 10.51 -10.12
C ARG A 289 31.31 10.24 -10.52
N PRO A 290 31.94 11.12 -11.33
CA PRO A 290 33.29 10.84 -11.84
C PRO A 290 34.38 10.93 -10.76
N ASP A 291 34.11 11.63 -9.67
CA ASP A 291 34.99 11.72 -8.50
C ASP A 291 35.04 10.41 -7.69
N LEU A 292 33.94 9.67 -7.62
CA LEU A 292 33.86 8.38 -6.95
C LEU A 292 34.02 7.19 -7.90
N PHE A 293 33.57 7.35 -9.14
CA PHE A 293 33.49 6.30 -10.16
C PHE A 293 34.16 6.72 -11.48
N PRO A 294 35.48 6.92 -11.50
CA PRO A 294 36.18 7.39 -12.70
C PRO A 294 36.04 6.44 -13.90
N GLY A 295 35.82 5.14 -13.67
CA GLY A 295 35.50 4.15 -14.69
C GLY A 295 34.02 4.04 -15.03
N GLY A 296 33.18 4.97 -14.55
CA GLY A 296 31.76 5.04 -14.83
C GLY A 296 30.97 3.84 -14.28
N TYR A 297 30.02 3.31 -15.07
CA TYR A 297 29.18 2.19 -14.66
C TYR A 297 29.94 0.92 -14.29
N ALA A 298 31.14 0.70 -14.85
CA ALA A 298 31.97 -0.45 -14.47
C ALA A 298 32.43 -0.37 -13.00
N ASP A 299 32.68 0.85 -12.49
CA ASP A 299 33.03 1.06 -11.09
C ASP A 299 31.82 0.89 -10.17
N VAL A 300 30.67 1.42 -10.59
CA VAL A 300 29.40 1.24 -9.86
C VAL A 300 29.05 -0.25 -9.75
N LYS A 301 29.21 -1.00 -10.86
CA LYS A 301 29.01 -2.46 -10.83
C LYS A 301 29.95 -3.15 -9.85
N ARG A 302 31.24 -2.75 -9.80
CA ARG A 302 32.19 -3.31 -8.83
C ARG A 302 31.75 -3.03 -7.38
N LEU A 303 31.18 -1.86 -7.10
CA LEU A 303 30.63 -1.55 -5.78
C LEU A 303 29.43 -2.46 -5.46
N VAL A 304 28.49 -2.61 -6.38
CA VAL A 304 27.33 -3.50 -6.22
C VAL A 304 27.77 -4.95 -5.99
N ASP A 305 28.70 -5.45 -6.82
CA ASP A 305 29.27 -6.79 -6.67
C ASP A 305 29.97 -6.96 -5.30
N TYR A 306 30.63 -5.91 -4.79
CA TYR A 306 31.24 -5.92 -3.46
C TYR A 306 30.18 -5.99 -2.34
N CYS A 307 29.11 -5.22 -2.44
CA CYS A 307 27.99 -5.31 -1.50
C CYS A 307 27.42 -6.74 -1.47
N HIS A 308 27.20 -7.34 -2.64
CA HIS A 308 26.72 -8.72 -2.73
C HIS A 308 27.69 -9.74 -2.10
N GLN A 309 29.01 -9.55 -2.28
CA GLN A 309 30.02 -10.38 -1.61
C GLN A 309 29.96 -10.29 -0.08
N LYS A 310 29.52 -9.15 0.46
CA LYS A 310 29.28 -8.92 1.89
C LYS A 310 27.90 -9.40 2.36
N GLY A 311 27.05 -9.90 1.46
CA GLY A 311 25.68 -10.36 1.76
C GLY A 311 24.65 -9.23 1.83
N LEU A 312 24.98 -8.06 1.31
CA LEU A 312 24.11 -6.87 1.33
C LEU A 312 23.40 -6.71 -0.01
N LYS A 313 22.11 -6.38 0.03
CA LYS A 313 21.34 -5.89 -1.10
C LYS A 313 21.55 -4.40 -1.29
N THR A 314 21.21 -3.87 -2.47
CA THR A 314 21.46 -2.46 -2.80
C THR A 314 20.34 -1.84 -3.59
N THR A 315 20.01 -0.57 -3.27
CA THR A 315 19.09 0.28 -4.04
C THR A 315 19.71 1.66 -4.25
N PRO A 316 19.74 2.20 -5.47
CA PRO A 316 20.12 3.59 -5.71
C PRO A 316 18.90 4.49 -5.59
N TYR A 317 19.11 5.74 -5.13
CA TYR A 317 18.10 6.80 -5.23
C TYR A 317 17.82 7.13 -6.69
N CYS A 318 16.55 7.16 -7.06
CA CYS A 318 16.06 7.42 -8.40
C CYS A 318 14.77 8.26 -8.37
N SER A 319 14.44 8.88 -9.49
CA SER A 319 13.12 9.43 -9.76
C SER A 319 12.71 9.10 -11.19
N ALA A 320 11.46 8.74 -11.39
CA ALA A 320 10.92 8.49 -12.72
C ALA A 320 10.25 9.72 -13.36
N THR A 321 9.92 10.75 -12.56
CA THR A 321 9.12 11.90 -12.99
C THR A 321 9.93 13.15 -13.29
N ILE A 322 11.13 13.27 -12.74
CA ILE A 322 11.93 14.50 -12.84
C ILE A 322 13.29 14.25 -13.48
N ALA A 323 13.79 15.29 -14.17
CA ALA A 323 15.18 15.41 -14.56
C ALA A 323 15.73 16.76 -14.09
N TRP A 324 16.95 16.79 -13.55
CA TRP A 324 17.54 18.05 -13.16
C TRP A 324 17.80 18.93 -14.39
N ARG A 325 17.56 20.24 -14.28
CA ARG A 325 17.65 21.19 -15.40
C ARG A 325 18.98 21.19 -16.12
N HIS A 326 20.08 20.93 -15.44
CA HIS A 326 21.40 20.88 -16.02
C HIS A 326 21.77 19.58 -16.73
N THR A 327 20.87 18.57 -16.66
CA THR A 327 21.07 17.31 -17.37
C THR A 327 20.94 17.47 -18.87
N ALA A 328 21.69 16.67 -19.62
CA ALA A 328 21.63 16.72 -21.08
C ALA A 328 20.22 16.36 -21.59
N VAL A 329 19.55 15.40 -20.98
CA VAL A 329 18.20 15.00 -21.36
C VAL A 329 17.21 16.15 -21.17
N CYS A 330 17.26 16.87 -20.05
CA CYS A 330 16.36 17.99 -19.80
C CYS A 330 16.60 19.18 -20.75
N GLN A 331 17.87 19.47 -21.03
CA GLN A 331 18.25 20.58 -21.92
C GLN A 331 17.98 20.32 -23.40
N ASN A 332 18.19 19.07 -23.85
CA ASN A 332 18.00 18.70 -25.25
C ASN A 332 16.54 18.40 -25.59
N HIS A 333 15.71 18.09 -24.61
CA HIS A 333 14.34 17.68 -24.79
C HIS A 333 13.35 18.46 -23.91
N PRO A 334 13.29 19.82 -24.08
CA PRO A 334 12.29 20.61 -23.34
C PRO A 334 10.85 20.26 -23.74
N ASP A 335 10.66 19.68 -24.92
CA ASP A 335 9.39 19.15 -25.43
C ASP A 335 8.91 17.87 -24.71
N TRP A 336 9.75 17.22 -23.91
CA TRP A 336 9.35 16.06 -23.09
C TRP A 336 8.80 16.47 -21.72
N GLN A 337 8.96 17.73 -21.34
CA GLN A 337 8.48 18.24 -20.06
C GLN A 337 6.96 18.43 -20.08
N CYS A 338 6.33 18.26 -18.93
CA CYS A 338 4.93 18.61 -18.73
C CYS A 338 4.70 20.10 -18.99
N LEU A 339 3.60 20.43 -19.65
CA LEU A 339 3.09 21.79 -19.84
C LEU A 339 1.96 22.02 -18.84
N GLY A 340 2.10 23.01 -17.98
CA GLY A 340 1.06 23.36 -17.03
C GLY A 340 -0.12 24.10 -17.64
N PRO A 341 -1.25 24.23 -16.92
CA PRO A 341 -2.43 24.97 -17.36
C PRO A 341 -2.18 26.46 -17.61
N ASP A 342 -1.10 27.00 -17.04
CA ASP A 342 -0.64 28.38 -17.23
C ASP A 342 0.24 28.55 -18.48
N GLY A 343 0.44 27.49 -19.25
CA GLY A 343 1.29 27.46 -20.42
C GLY A 343 2.79 27.45 -20.09
N LEU A 344 3.15 27.24 -18.83
CA LEU A 344 4.55 27.13 -18.41
C LEU A 344 4.92 25.66 -18.21
N ARG A 345 6.20 25.37 -18.42
CA ARG A 345 6.75 24.08 -18.04
C ARG A 345 7.20 24.18 -16.59
N TYR A 346 6.60 23.36 -15.73
CA TYR A 346 6.78 23.46 -14.27
C TYR A 346 8.22 23.26 -13.85
N ASP A 347 8.66 24.15 -12.98
CA ASP A 347 9.87 23.96 -12.19
C ASP A 347 9.89 24.84 -10.95
N PRO A 348 9.34 24.38 -9.84
CA PRO A 348 9.49 25.07 -8.57
C PRO A 348 10.88 24.91 -7.95
N TYR A 349 11.67 23.85 -8.30
CA TYR A 349 12.87 23.45 -7.55
C TYR A 349 14.10 23.14 -8.39
N SER A 350 14.27 23.75 -9.57
CA SER A 350 15.38 23.48 -10.50
C SER A 350 15.31 22.11 -11.21
N PHE A 351 14.13 21.50 -11.27
CA PHE A 351 13.87 20.26 -12.00
C PHE A 351 13.03 20.53 -13.24
N GLY A 352 13.22 19.73 -14.29
CA GLY A 352 12.23 19.55 -15.34
C GLY A 352 11.28 18.42 -14.93
N ASN A 353 9.99 18.74 -14.84
CA ASN A 353 8.95 17.74 -14.63
C ASN A 353 8.64 17.07 -15.96
N MET A 354 8.94 15.80 -16.06
CA MET A 354 8.92 15.06 -17.32
C MET A 354 7.59 14.30 -17.47
N CYS A 355 7.04 14.32 -18.69
CA CYS A 355 5.77 13.62 -18.96
C CYS A 355 6.02 12.15 -19.35
N TYR A 356 5.40 11.21 -18.67
CA TYR A 356 5.48 9.78 -19.01
C TYR A 356 4.98 9.44 -20.42
N HIS A 357 4.14 10.30 -20.99
CA HIS A 357 3.52 10.12 -22.30
C HIS A 357 4.23 10.89 -23.43
N SER A 358 5.38 11.45 -23.13
CA SER A 358 6.39 11.86 -24.10
C SER A 358 7.42 10.71 -24.29
N PRO A 359 8.42 10.83 -25.15
CA PRO A 359 9.49 9.84 -25.26
C PRO A 359 10.30 9.65 -23.97
N TRP A 360 10.14 10.53 -22.98
CA TRP A 360 10.70 10.39 -21.64
C TRP A 360 10.30 9.06 -20.96
N GLY A 361 9.03 8.65 -21.10
CA GLY A 361 8.54 7.44 -20.42
C GLY A 361 9.34 6.18 -20.82
N ASP A 362 9.66 6.02 -22.09
CA ASP A 362 10.52 4.93 -22.57
C ASP A 362 11.97 5.13 -22.15
N TYR A 363 12.50 6.35 -22.32
CA TYR A 363 13.87 6.68 -21.95
C TYR A 363 14.17 6.38 -20.48
N ILE A 364 13.34 6.86 -19.56
CA ILE A 364 13.58 6.66 -18.12
C ILE A 364 13.43 5.18 -17.73
N ARG A 365 12.46 4.48 -18.31
CA ARG A 365 12.28 3.05 -18.10
C ARG A 365 13.51 2.26 -18.53
N GLU A 366 14.07 2.53 -19.71
CA GLU A 366 15.29 1.87 -20.19
C GLU A 366 16.47 2.15 -19.25
N LYS A 367 16.63 3.39 -18.80
CA LYS A 367 17.68 3.79 -17.86
C LYS A 367 17.58 3.04 -16.54
N LEU A 368 16.41 3.04 -15.92
CA LEU A 368 16.20 2.40 -14.62
C LEU A 368 16.32 0.87 -14.72
N PHE A 369 15.83 0.26 -15.80
CA PHE A 369 16.02 -1.18 -16.02
C PHE A 369 17.48 -1.55 -16.29
N TYR A 370 18.24 -0.69 -16.96
CA TYR A 370 19.68 -0.90 -17.10
C TYR A 370 20.39 -0.99 -15.73
N LEU A 371 19.99 -0.14 -14.77
CA LEU A 371 20.53 -0.22 -13.40
C LEU A 371 20.19 -1.54 -12.72
N LEU A 372 19.00 -2.06 -12.94
CA LEU A 372 18.57 -3.34 -12.35
C LEU A 372 19.19 -4.55 -13.04
N ASP A 373 19.20 -4.57 -14.38
CA ASP A 373 19.52 -5.76 -15.17
C ASP A 373 21.03 -5.88 -15.44
N GLU A 374 21.72 -4.76 -15.74
CA GLU A 374 23.14 -4.76 -16.14
C GLU A 374 24.08 -4.38 -15.00
N ILE A 375 23.73 -3.36 -14.21
CA ILE A 375 24.55 -2.96 -13.05
C ILE A 375 24.31 -3.92 -11.88
N GLY A 376 23.07 -4.43 -11.75
CA GLY A 376 22.75 -5.48 -10.81
C GLY A 376 22.19 -5.00 -9.47
N PHE A 377 21.71 -3.76 -9.38
CA PHE A 377 21.00 -3.32 -8.18
C PHE A 377 19.81 -4.22 -7.88
N ASP A 378 19.51 -4.42 -6.59
CA ASP A 378 18.42 -5.30 -6.14
C ASP A 378 17.06 -4.62 -6.17
N GLY A 379 17.03 -3.30 -6.32
CA GLY A 379 15.82 -2.50 -6.41
C GLY A 379 16.11 -1.05 -6.72
N LEU A 380 15.08 -0.21 -6.62
CA LEU A 380 15.13 1.24 -6.81
C LEU A 380 14.50 1.93 -5.59
N ALA A 381 15.18 2.93 -5.05
CA ALA A 381 14.57 3.87 -4.11
C ALA A 381 14.05 5.07 -4.91
N LEU A 382 12.73 5.07 -5.15
CA LEU A 382 12.08 6.08 -5.97
C LEU A 382 11.59 7.24 -5.08
N ASP A 383 11.81 8.46 -5.56
CA ASP A 383 11.44 9.69 -4.88
C ASP A 383 10.97 10.75 -5.89
N GLY A 384 10.41 11.84 -5.37
CA GLY A 384 9.86 12.93 -6.15
C GLY A 384 8.37 12.78 -6.40
N PRO A 385 7.73 13.63 -7.23
CA PRO A 385 6.32 13.49 -7.55
C PRO A 385 6.10 12.19 -8.34
N VAL A 386 5.87 11.12 -7.59
CA VAL A 386 5.83 9.74 -8.11
C VAL A 386 4.61 9.46 -8.99
N HIS A 387 3.58 10.30 -8.92
CA HIS A 387 2.34 10.12 -9.68
C HIS A 387 2.37 10.73 -11.09
N GLY A 388 3.46 11.28 -11.51
CA GLY A 388 3.48 12.13 -12.70
C GLY A 388 2.66 13.42 -12.48
N LEU A 389 2.80 14.36 -13.37
CA LEU A 389 2.12 15.65 -13.26
C LEU A 389 1.09 15.83 -14.38
N VAL A 390 0.12 16.71 -14.11
CA VAL A 390 -0.81 17.20 -15.15
C VAL A 390 -0.01 17.76 -16.33
N CYS A 391 -0.45 17.48 -17.55
CA CYS A 391 0.23 17.92 -18.76
C CYS A 391 -0.80 18.33 -19.82
N GLU A 392 -0.71 19.59 -20.28
CA GLU A 392 -1.55 20.12 -21.35
C GLU A 392 -0.91 20.05 -22.74
N GLU A 393 0.27 19.42 -22.86
CA GLU A 393 0.99 19.31 -24.14
C GLU A 393 0.26 18.35 -25.09
N VAL A 394 -0.35 18.93 -26.12
CA VAL A 394 -1.20 18.18 -27.10
C VAL A 394 -0.42 17.22 -27.99
N ASN A 395 0.89 17.33 -28.05
CA ASN A 395 1.74 16.45 -28.85
C ASN A 395 2.20 15.21 -28.08
N HIS A 396 1.82 15.09 -26.81
CA HIS A 396 2.11 13.91 -26.02
C HIS A 396 1.04 12.82 -26.22
N ALA A 397 1.37 11.57 -25.91
CA ALA A 397 0.53 10.41 -26.21
C ALA A 397 -0.74 10.28 -25.35
N HIS A 398 -0.88 11.11 -24.31
CA HIS A 398 -2.10 11.08 -23.46
C HIS A 398 -3.36 11.62 -24.15
N ARG A 399 -3.26 12.17 -25.36
CA ARG A 399 -4.35 12.66 -26.25
C ARG A 399 -5.15 13.84 -25.70
N THR A 400 -5.56 13.82 -24.42
CA THR A 400 -6.27 14.92 -23.75
C THR A 400 -5.62 15.27 -22.41
N PRO A 401 -5.68 16.51 -21.96
CA PRO A 401 -5.18 16.86 -20.62
C PRO A 401 -5.90 16.11 -19.49
N ALA A 402 -7.20 15.88 -19.63
CA ALA A 402 -7.99 15.21 -18.61
C ALA A 402 -7.61 13.73 -18.43
N SER A 403 -7.14 13.05 -19.49
CA SER A 403 -6.74 11.65 -19.41
C SER A 403 -5.37 11.41 -18.75
N VAL A 404 -4.60 12.46 -18.47
CA VAL A 404 -3.20 12.34 -18.01
C VAL A 404 -3.07 11.56 -16.71
N ASN A 405 -3.88 11.85 -15.70
CA ASN A 405 -3.81 11.16 -14.41
C ASN A 405 -4.10 9.66 -14.55
N PHE A 406 -5.13 9.31 -15.32
CA PHE A 406 -5.44 7.91 -15.60
C PHE A 406 -4.30 7.20 -16.34
N MET A 407 -3.74 7.85 -17.34
CA MET A 407 -2.65 7.27 -18.13
C MET A 407 -1.34 7.19 -17.33
N ASN A 408 -1.06 8.16 -16.46
CA ASN A 408 0.07 8.10 -15.52
C ASN A 408 -0.06 6.85 -14.64
N TRP A 409 -1.22 6.64 -14.02
CA TRP A 409 -1.49 5.44 -13.22
C TRP A 409 -1.28 4.14 -14.02
N MET A 410 -1.74 4.07 -15.28
CA MET A 410 -1.53 2.90 -16.13
C MET A 410 -0.04 2.66 -16.43
N TRP A 411 0.73 3.73 -16.67
CA TRP A 411 2.16 3.64 -16.89
C TRP A 411 2.89 3.15 -15.62
N GLU A 412 2.56 3.71 -14.47
CA GLU A 412 3.12 3.33 -13.16
C GLU A 412 2.80 1.88 -12.82
N LYS A 413 1.54 1.47 -12.93
CA LYS A 413 1.10 0.09 -12.72
C LYS A 413 1.94 -0.90 -13.53
N LYS A 414 2.19 -0.56 -14.81
CA LYS A 414 3.01 -1.39 -15.68
C LYS A 414 4.50 -1.36 -15.27
N PHE A 415 5.04 -0.17 -15.00
CA PHE A 415 6.44 0.02 -14.64
C PHE A 415 6.79 -0.74 -13.35
N TYR A 416 6.01 -0.55 -12.31
CA TYR A 416 6.21 -1.25 -11.04
C TYR A 416 5.99 -2.77 -11.16
N GLY A 417 4.95 -3.19 -11.86
CA GLY A 417 4.73 -4.60 -12.14
C GLY A 417 5.89 -5.27 -12.87
N ASP A 418 6.50 -4.59 -13.81
CA ASP A 418 7.70 -5.08 -14.54
C ASP A 418 8.94 -5.20 -13.63
N ILE A 419 9.08 -4.35 -12.59
CA ILE A 419 10.17 -4.44 -11.60
C ILE A 419 9.93 -5.62 -10.65
N VAL A 420 8.71 -5.78 -10.14
CA VAL A 420 8.34 -6.91 -9.28
C VAL A 420 8.47 -8.25 -10.01
N ALA A 421 8.09 -8.30 -11.29
CA ALA A 421 8.26 -9.50 -12.11
C ALA A 421 9.73 -9.93 -12.27
N ARG A 422 10.68 -9.01 -12.07
CA ARG A 422 12.13 -9.29 -12.00
C ARG A 422 12.60 -9.75 -10.62
N GLY A 423 11.71 -9.81 -9.62
CA GLY A 423 12.07 -10.09 -8.23
C GLY A 423 12.86 -8.97 -7.57
N LYS A 424 12.72 -7.74 -8.07
CA LYS A 424 13.43 -6.56 -7.58
C LYS A 424 12.58 -5.74 -6.61
N TYR A 425 13.24 -5.00 -5.72
CA TYR A 425 12.58 -4.12 -4.73
C TYR A 425 12.21 -2.77 -5.31
N ILE A 426 11.16 -2.19 -4.76
CA ILE A 426 10.80 -0.78 -4.97
C ILE A 426 10.49 -0.17 -3.62
N THR A 427 11.16 0.92 -3.29
CA THR A 427 10.76 1.82 -2.20
C THR A 427 10.14 3.06 -2.83
N VAL A 428 8.88 3.33 -2.51
CA VAL A 428 8.16 4.51 -3.00
C VAL A 428 7.59 5.25 -1.80
N PRO A 429 8.32 6.21 -1.26
CA PRO A 429 7.97 6.84 0.01
C PRO A 429 6.69 7.69 -0.02
N GLU A 430 6.27 8.18 -1.17
CA GLU A 430 5.21 9.19 -1.28
C GLU A 430 3.94 8.71 -2.01
N VAL A 431 3.78 7.40 -2.26
CA VAL A 431 2.63 6.88 -3.01
C VAL A 431 1.64 6.20 -2.07
N TRP A 432 0.43 6.74 -1.96
CA TRP A 432 -0.70 6.11 -1.32
C TRP A 432 -1.14 4.87 -2.11
N ASN A 433 -1.46 3.78 -1.42
CA ASN A 433 -1.91 2.53 -2.05
C ASN A 433 -0.94 1.90 -3.08
N ALA A 434 0.32 2.30 -3.09
CA ALA A 434 1.32 1.80 -4.03
C ALA A 434 1.56 0.28 -3.95
N ILE A 435 1.19 -0.33 -2.85
CA ILE A 435 1.22 -1.78 -2.62
C ILE A 435 0.63 -2.59 -3.79
N PHE A 436 -0.42 -2.09 -4.43
CA PHE A 436 -1.08 -2.75 -5.55
C PHE A 436 -0.38 -2.52 -6.88
N LEU A 437 0.57 -1.61 -6.93
CA LEU A 437 1.39 -1.33 -8.11
C LEU A 437 2.64 -2.20 -8.19
N GLY A 438 2.85 -3.08 -7.22
CA GLY A 438 3.96 -3.99 -7.23
C GLY A 438 5.13 -3.61 -6.34
N VAL A 439 4.93 -2.73 -5.39
CA VAL A 439 5.94 -2.27 -4.44
C VAL A 439 6.22 -3.34 -3.39
N ASN A 440 7.49 -3.66 -3.14
CA ASN A 440 7.91 -4.64 -2.15
C ASN A 440 8.08 -4.05 -0.75
N GLU A 441 8.50 -2.80 -0.69
CA GLU A 441 8.71 -2.05 0.53
C GLU A 441 7.98 -0.73 0.38
N THR A 442 6.80 -0.64 0.96
CA THR A 442 5.96 0.55 0.84
C THR A 442 5.75 1.16 2.19
N PRO A 443 6.04 2.45 2.35
CA PRO A 443 5.54 3.19 3.47
C PRO A 443 4.04 3.38 3.36
N GLY A 444 3.31 2.83 4.28
CA GLY A 444 1.91 3.19 4.48
C GLY A 444 1.78 4.49 5.24
N GLY A 445 2.40 5.52 4.77
CA GLY A 445 2.53 6.79 5.45
C GLY A 445 4.01 7.12 5.64
N TYR A 446 4.52 7.85 4.70
CA TYR A 446 5.86 8.39 4.73
C TYR A 446 5.99 9.40 5.87
N ARG A 447 7.00 9.22 6.70
CA ARG A 447 7.23 10.01 7.90
C ARG A 447 8.72 10.32 8.08
N GLU A 448 9.36 10.82 7.03
CA GLU A 448 10.78 11.21 7.04
C GLU A 448 11.03 12.33 8.05
N GLU A 449 10.09 13.24 8.17
CA GLU A 449 10.21 14.49 8.92
C GLU A 449 9.60 14.40 10.33
N ASP A 450 8.86 13.33 10.62
CA ASP A 450 8.04 13.22 11.84
C ASP A 450 8.82 13.17 13.15
N GLN A 451 10.11 12.92 13.11
CA GLN A 451 10.92 12.85 14.33
C GLN A 451 11.07 14.22 15.01
N ASN A 452 10.84 15.33 14.28
CA ASN A 452 11.09 16.68 14.79
C ASN A 452 9.93 17.68 14.65
N GLU A 453 8.89 17.40 13.85
CA GLU A 453 7.90 18.40 13.48
C GLU A 453 6.61 18.41 14.31
N PHE A 454 6.27 17.34 15.01
CA PHE A 454 5.02 17.27 15.77
C PHE A 454 5.20 17.76 17.20
N GLY A 455 5.04 19.08 17.39
CA GLY A 455 5.01 19.69 18.70
C GLY A 455 3.95 19.10 19.62
N GLY A 456 4.32 18.76 20.85
CA GLY A 456 3.41 18.41 21.93
C GLY A 456 3.42 16.94 22.37
N MET A 457 4.02 16.02 21.65
CA MET A 457 4.20 14.64 22.07
C MET A 457 5.66 14.37 22.47
N PRO A 458 5.92 13.63 23.56
CA PRO A 458 7.28 13.23 23.90
C PRO A 458 7.93 12.46 22.75
N LEU A 459 9.16 12.83 22.40
CA LEU A 459 9.92 12.22 21.30
C LEU A 459 10.00 10.69 21.44
N VAL A 460 10.11 10.17 22.66
CA VAL A 460 10.13 8.74 22.96
C VAL A 460 8.89 7.95 22.50
N SER A 461 7.79 8.60 22.18
CA SER A 461 6.55 7.95 21.74
C SER A 461 6.05 8.43 20.36
N MET A 462 6.70 9.42 19.78
CA MET A 462 6.24 10.06 18.56
C MET A 462 6.19 9.09 17.37
N THR A 463 7.28 8.39 17.09
CA THR A 463 7.34 7.39 16.01
C THR A 463 6.24 6.34 16.14
N ARG A 464 5.99 5.84 17.37
CA ARG A 464 4.94 4.84 17.61
C ARG A 464 3.55 5.40 17.39
N SER A 465 3.31 6.65 17.73
CA SER A 465 2.02 7.32 17.45
C SER A 465 1.79 7.47 15.96
N CYS A 466 2.82 7.85 15.20
CA CYS A 466 2.73 7.93 13.74
C CYS A 466 2.43 6.56 13.12
N VAL A 467 3.10 5.49 13.58
CA VAL A 467 2.81 4.13 13.14
C VAL A 467 1.39 3.70 13.50
N TYR A 468 0.92 4.05 14.70
CA TYR A 468 -0.44 3.77 15.14
C TYR A 468 -1.48 4.42 14.21
N GLU A 469 -1.33 5.71 13.94
CA GLU A 469 -2.25 6.43 13.03
C GLU A 469 -2.17 5.91 11.60
N ALA A 470 -0.98 5.68 11.06
CA ALA A 470 -0.80 5.13 9.73
C ALA A 470 -1.45 3.75 9.57
N ARG A 471 -1.31 2.88 10.57
CA ARG A 471 -1.90 1.53 10.57
C ARG A 471 -3.43 1.53 10.55
N TYR A 472 -4.06 2.52 11.19
CA TYR A 472 -5.51 2.62 11.24
C TYR A 472 -6.10 3.48 10.12
N ASN A 473 -5.34 4.42 9.58
CA ASN A 473 -5.82 5.37 8.59
C ASN A 473 -5.44 4.98 7.16
N THR A 474 -4.37 4.20 6.98
CA THR A 474 -3.97 3.70 5.68
C THR A 474 -4.27 2.21 5.54
N PRO A 475 -4.75 1.76 4.40
CA PRO A 475 -4.96 0.34 4.13
C PRO A 475 -3.65 -0.44 3.94
N SER A 476 -2.49 0.19 4.01
CA SER A 476 -1.19 -0.46 3.85
C SER A 476 -0.82 -1.33 5.05
N CYS A 477 -0.31 -2.52 4.81
CA CYS A 477 0.27 -3.38 5.84
C CYS A 477 1.72 -3.04 6.15
N CYS A 478 2.35 -2.19 5.36
CA CYS A 478 3.71 -1.72 5.53
C CYS A 478 3.68 -0.25 5.95
N VAL A 479 4.46 0.08 6.95
CA VAL A 479 4.75 1.45 7.38
C VAL A 479 6.25 1.60 7.32
N TRP A 480 6.71 2.64 6.68
CA TRP A 480 8.13 2.98 6.65
C TRP A 480 8.44 4.08 7.65
N THR A 481 9.59 4.01 8.31
CA THR A 481 10.10 5.07 9.18
C THR A 481 11.60 5.20 9.04
N SER A 482 12.11 6.42 9.08
CA SER A 482 13.53 6.67 9.13
C SER A 482 13.99 6.93 10.56
N PHE A 483 15.25 6.63 10.80
CA PHE A 483 15.93 6.85 12.05
C PHE A 483 17.23 7.60 11.77
N ASN A 484 17.18 8.92 11.94
CA ASN A 484 18.26 9.82 11.56
C ASN A 484 19.21 10.06 12.74
N LEU A 485 20.37 9.43 12.73
CA LEU A 485 21.46 9.71 13.69
C LEU A 485 22.37 10.85 13.20
N GLU A 486 22.40 11.09 11.89
CA GLU A 486 23.12 12.21 11.29
C GLU A 486 22.13 13.31 10.89
N ASP A 487 22.61 14.55 10.78
CA ASP A 487 21.79 15.67 10.33
C ASP A 487 21.30 15.44 8.90
N TYR A 488 19.99 15.26 8.77
CA TYR A 488 19.29 15.15 7.51
C TYR A 488 18.28 16.28 7.42
N HIS A 489 18.48 17.23 6.52
CA HIS A 489 17.66 18.44 6.38
C HIS A 489 17.45 19.26 7.66
N GLY A 490 18.41 19.27 8.58
CA GLY A 490 18.27 19.92 9.89
C GLY A 490 17.57 19.06 10.94
N HIS A 491 17.32 17.80 10.65
CA HIS A 491 16.65 16.83 11.52
C HIS A 491 17.60 15.71 11.89
N SER A 492 18.08 15.71 13.11
CA SER A 492 18.80 14.59 13.68
C SER A 492 18.18 14.19 15.01
N MET A 493 18.22 12.91 15.30
CA MET A 493 17.91 12.47 16.65
C MET A 493 19.04 12.89 17.58
N GLU A 494 18.71 13.58 18.63
CA GLU A 494 19.65 13.78 19.73
C GLU A 494 19.81 12.46 20.50
N ALA A 495 20.65 11.57 19.99
CA ALA A 495 21.02 10.38 20.73
C ALA A 495 22.00 10.80 21.83
N ASP A 496 21.62 10.55 23.09
CA ASP A 496 22.41 10.86 24.25
C ASP A 496 23.01 9.56 24.84
N GLU A 497 24.32 9.47 24.87
CA GLU A 497 25.02 8.30 25.42
C GLU A 497 24.84 8.15 26.94
N GLU A 498 24.60 9.24 27.65
CA GLU A 498 24.33 9.25 29.10
C GLU A 498 22.86 8.89 29.41
N ASN A 499 21.91 9.30 28.50
CA ASN A 499 20.48 9.05 28.59
C ASN A 499 19.93 8.46 27.28
N PRO A 500 20.25 7.20 26.98
CA PRO A 500 19.93 6.62 25.65
C PRO A 500 18.46 6.19 25.50
N ALA A 501 17.54 6.67 26.34
CA ALA A 501 16.12 6.27 26.29
C ALA A 501 15.45 6.60 24.94
N THR A 502 15.67 7.81 24.41
CA THR A 502 15.13 8.22 23.12
C THR A 502 15.64 7.31 21.99
N TYR A 503 16.94 7.02 21.99
CA TYR A 503 17.57 6.09 21.06
C TYR A 503 16.92 4.70 21.13
N GLU A 504 16.76 4.14 22.35
CA GLU A 504 16.16 2.83 22.53
C GLU A 504 14.69 2.79 22.08
N HIS A 505 13.91 3.80 22.44
CA HIS A 505 12.50 3.86 22.06
C HIS A 505 12.30 3.95 20.55
N SER A 506 13.08 4.77 19.86
CA SER A 506 13.00 4.91 18.41
C SER A 506 13.47 3.64 17.68
N LEU A 507 14.59 3.07 18.11
CA LEU A 507 15.11 1.82 17.55
C LEU A 507 14.14 0.66 17.78
N ALA A 508 13.54 0.56 18.96
CA ALA A 508 12.54 -0.44 19.29
C ALA A 508 11.23 -0.26 18.52
N ALA A 509 10.83 0.99 18.24
CA ALA A 509 9.68 1.29 17.41
C ALA A 509 9.88 0.87 15.95
N MET A 510 11.11 0.82 15.47
CA MET A 510 11.45 0.31 14.15
C MET A 510 11.56 -1.22 14.17
N LEU A 511 12.52 -1.75 14.88
CA LEU A 511 12.88 -3.16 14.84
C LEU A 511 11.87 -4.04 15.59
N GLY A 512 11.33 -3.56 16.71
CA GLY A 512 10.32 -4.27 17.49
C GLY A 512 8.91 -4.20 16.90
N TYR A 513 8.62 -3.22 16.05
CA TYR A 513 7.34 -3.14 15.35
C TYR A 513 7.31 -3.96 14.06
N GLY A 514 8.47 -4.43 13.56
CA GLY A 514 8.52 -5.19 12.31
C GLY A 514 7.98 -4.39 11.12
N ILE A 515 8.30 -3.11 11.07
CA ILE A 515 7.96 -2.20 9.96
C ILE A 515 9.18 -1.97 9.09
N ASP A 516 8.96 -1.54 7.86
CA ASP A 516 10.04 -1.10 6.99
C ASP A 516 10.78 0.08 7.61
N ASN A 517 12.09 0.06 7.51
CA ASN A 517 12.93 0.96 8.26
C ASN A 517 14.16 1.39 7.46
N SER A 518 14.68 2.55 7.82
CA SER A 518 15.94 3.04 7.30
C SER A 518 16.70 3.76 8.41
N ILE A 519 17.92 3.34 8.68
CA ILE A 519 18.82 4.08 9.57
C ILE A 519 19.71 4.98 8.70
N TYR A 520 19.63 6.29 8.91
CA TYR A 520 20.44 7.28 8.22
C TYR A 520 21.62 7.65 9.11
N ALA A 521 22.77 7.00 8.90
CA ALA A 521 23.98 7.17 9.68
C ALA A 521 25.19 6.52 9.02
N LYS A 522 26.41 6.90 9.42
CA LYS A 522 27.64 6.13 9.10
C LYS A 522 27.75 4.90 9.97
N GLU A 523 27.43 5.03 11.25
CA GLU A 523 27.35 3.93 12.22
C GLU A 523 25.99 3.95 12.90
N PRO A 524 25.40 2.78 13.23
CA PRO A 524 24.05 2.72 13.81
C PRO A 524 24.00 3.12 15.31
N TYR A 525 25.11 3.51 15.90
CA TYR A 525 25.24 3.92 17.32
C TYR A 525 26.34 4.99 17.45
N ILE A 526 26.34 5.71 18.56
CA ILE A 526 27.30 6.81 18.83
C ILE A 526 28.29 6.49 19.94
N GLY A 527 28.10 5.43 20.74
CA GLY A 527 28.95 5.03 21.83
C GLY A 527 28.63 3.64 22.38
N GLU A 528 29.21 3.29 23.54
CA GLU A 528 29.10 1.93 24.08
C GLU A 528 27.70 1.57 24.61
N ASN A 529 26.95 2.52 25.17
CA ASN A 529 25.61 2.26 25.67
C ASN A 529 24.61 2.11 24.50
N THR A 530 24.64 3.02 23.56
CA THR A 530 23.83 2.93 22.34
C THR A 530 24.17 1.69 21.50
N LYS A 531 25.46 1.28 21.47
CA LYS A 531 25.89 0.02 20.83
C LYS A 531 25.26 -1.22 21.47
N LYS A 532 25.22 -1.29 22.80
CA LYS A 532 24.57 -2.41 23.51
C LYS A 532 23.08 -2.47 23.23
N ILE A 533 22.43 -1.30 23.18
CA ILE A 533 21.02 -1.19 22.83
C ILE A 533 20.78 -1.66 21.39
N TYR A 534 21.61 -1.20 20.44
CA TYR A 534 21.54 -1.65 19.04
C TYR A 534 21.66 -3.17 18.94
N GLN A 535 22.67 -3.75 19.57
CA GLN A 535 22.89 -5.21 19.56
C GLN A 535 21.72 -5.99 20.18
N LYS A 536 21.11 -5.47 21.26
CA LYS A 536 19.90 -6.04 21.87
C LYS A 536 18.76 -6.11 20.86
N TRP A 537 18.44 -4.98 20.22
CA TRP A 537 17.31 -4.91 19.31
C TRP A 537 17.57 -5.61 17.96
N LEU A 538 18.81 -5.57 17.47
CA LEU A 538 19.23 -6.37 16.32
C LEU A 538 19.01 -7.87 16.57
N LYS A 539 19.36 -8.35 17.77
CA LYS A 539 19.15 -9.74 18.15
C LYS A 539 17.66 -10.09 18.20
N ILE A 540 16.83 -9.24 18.84
CA ILE A 540 15.38 -9.41 18.91
C ILE A 540 14.78 -9.46 17.49
N PHE A 541 15.17 -8.52 16.64
CA PHE A 541 14.72 -8.45 15.25
C PHE A 541 15.05 -9.75 14.46
N LYS A 542 16.27 -10.27 14.60
CA LYS A 542 16.69 -11.50 13.92
C LYS A 542 16.05 -12.77 14.49
N ASP A 543 16.01 -12.89 15.82
CA ASP A 543 15.48 -14.07 16.48
C ASP A 543 13.96 -14.23 16.28
N TYR A 544 13.22 -13.13 16.23
CA TYR A 544 11.75 -13.13 16.13
C TYR A 544 11.22 -12.62 14.79
N ARG A 545 12.05 -12.55 13.75
CA ARG A 545 11.65 -12.04 12.42
C ARG A 545 10.39 -12.72 11.90
N GLU A 546 10.29 -14.04 12.01
CA GLU A 546 9.11 -14.79 11.57
C GLU A 546 7.84 -14.29 12.25
N THR A 547 7.89 -14.03 13.55
CA THR A 547 6.76 -13.50 14.32
C THR A 547 6.48 -12.04 13.98
N LEU A 548 7.51 -11.21 13.79
CA LEU A 548 7.38 -9.81 13.38
C LEU A 548 6.71 -9.66 12.01
N LEU A 549 6.90 -10.60 11.09
CA LEU A 549 6.21 -10.66 9.79
C LEU A 549 4.74 -11.17 9.88
N GLY A 550 4.27 -11.51 11.07
CA GLY A 550 2.91 -11.97 11.30
C GLY A 550 1.87 -10.85 11.36
N ASP A 551 0.81 -11.07 12.12
CA ASP A 551 -0.19 -10.04 12.39
C ASP A 551 0.37 -9.02 13.40
N PHE A 552 -0.01 -7.77 13.25
CA PHE A 552 0.38 -6.66 14.12
C PHE A 552 -0.86 -6.11 14.82
N ILE A 553 -0.87 -6.15 16.15
CA ILE A 553 -2.04 -5.83 16.97
C ILE A 553 -1.64 -4.78 18.02
N HIS A 554 -2.25 -3.61 17.97
CA HIS A 554 -2.08 -2.61 19.03
C HIS A 554 -2.82 -3.06 20.30
N ILE A 555 -2.09 -3.33 21.38
CA ILE A 555 -2.67 -3.69 22.68
C ILE A 555 -3.01 -2.44 23.49
N ALA A 556 -2.17 -1.42 23.41
CA ALA A 556 -2.41 -0.12 24.02
C ALA A 556 -1.89 0.98 23.10
N GLN A 557 -2.71 2.04 22.95
CA GLN A 557 -2.39 3.18 22.08
C GLN A 557 -1.23 4.01 22.65
N PRO A 558 -0.22 4.33 21.86
CA PRO A 558 0.84 5.26 22.26
C PRO A 558 0.28 6.68 22.39
N ASN A 559 0.47 7.29 23.55
CA ASN A 559 0.05 8.65 23.87
C ASN A 559 1.13 9.49 24.59
N GLY A 560 2.28 8.89 24.87
CA GLY A 560 3.42 9.55 25.52
C GLY A 560 3.30 9.73 27.04
N TYR A 561 2.21 9.34 27.65
CA TYR A 561 1.91 9.55 29.09
C TYR A 561 1.62 8.27 29.86
N GLN A 562 1.43 7.17 29.16
CA GLN A 562 1.14 5.86 29.72
C GLN A 562 1.89 4.79 28.93
N PRO A 563 2.18 3.64 29.54
CA PRO A 563 2.74 2.51 28.81
C PRO A 563 1.86 2.10 27.64
N ASP A 564 2.50 1.88 26.51
CA ASP A 564 1.87 1.40 25.29
C ASP A 564 2.47 0.05 24.87
N ALA A 565 1.72 -0.71 24.04
CA ALA A 565 2.13 -2.05 23.70
C ALA A 565 1.59 -2.51 22.34
N VAL A 566 2.39 -3.31 21.64
CA VAL A 566 1.99 -4.04 20.44
C VAL A 566 2.25 -5.53 20.59
N LEU A 567 1.41 -6.34 19.98
CA LEU A 567 1.53 -7.79 19.92
C LEU A 567 1.70 -8.23 18.48
N HIS A 568 2.80 -8.90 18.19
CA HIS A 568 2.97 -9.64 16.95
C HIS A 568 2.50 -11.08 17.15
N THR A 569 1.81 -11.65 16.15
CA THR A 569 1.38 -13.05 16.21
C THR A 569 1.60 -13.76 14.88
N ARG A 570 2.12 -14.99 14.96
CA ARG A 570 2.35 -15.85 13.79
C ARG A 570 1.98 -17.29 14.13
N PRO A 571 0.81 -17.79 13.69
CA PRO A 571 0.43 -19.19 13.88
C PRO A 571 1.50 -20.13 13.31
N GLY A 572 1.92 -21.09 14.11
CA GLY A 572 2.91 -22.11 13.72
C GLY A 572 4.38 -21.71 13.86
N ALA A 573 4.70 -20.48 14.20
CA ALA A 573 6.06 -20.08 14.51
C ALA A 573 6.54 -20.70 15.84
N GLU A 574 7.85 -20.86 16.00
CA GLU A 574 8.48 -21.33 17.25
C GLU A 574 8.10 -20.44 18.44
N THR A 575 8.06 -19.13 18.21
CA THR A 575 7.51 -18.14 19.14
C THR A 575 6.24 -17.55 18.51
N PRO A 576 5.06 -18.11 18.80
CA PRO A 576 3.83 -17.75 18.09
C PRO A 576 3.33 -16.35 18.40
N ALA A 577 3.83 -15.70 19.46
CA ALA A 577 3.54 -14.29 19.75
C ALA A 577 4.71 -13.59 20.43
N LEU A 578 4.86 -12.31 20.14
CA LEU A 578 5.87 -11.41 20.72
C LEU A 578 5.19 -10.10 21.14
N LEU A 579 5.21 -9.80 22.43
CA LEU A 579 4.69 -8.56 22.99
C LEU A 579 5.83 -7.57 23.18
N ILE A 580 5.71 -6.36 22.61
CA ILE A 580 6.63 -5.26 22.84
C ILE A 580 5.90 -4.20 23.67
N VAL A 581 6.50 -3.82 24.80
CA VAL A 581 5.92 -2.86 25.76
C VAL A 581 6.86 -1.72 25.98
N PHE A 582 6.35 -0.51 25.97
CA PHE A 582 7.08 0.74 26.14
C PHE A 582 6.58 1.48 27.38
N ASN A 583 7.50 1.94 28.22
CA ASN A 583 7.21 2.92 29.24
C ASN A 583 7.76 4.29 28.83
N PRO A 584 6.95 5.22 28.33
CA PRO A 584 7.41 6.57 27.94
C PRO A 584 7.63 7.50 29.13
N CYS A 585 7.40 7.02 30.36
CA CYS A 585 7.43 7.84 31.57
C CYS A 585 8.74 7.69 32.36
N GLY A 586 9.17 8.78 33.00
CA GLY A 586 10.34 8.81 33.87
C GLY A 586 10.14 8.18 35.26
N ASN A 587 9.10 7.37 35.47
CA ASN A 587 8.80 6.66 36.71
C ASN A 587 8.43 5.20 36.43
N GLU A 588 8.56 4.36 37.47
CA GLU A 588 8.11 2.97 37.39
C GLU A 588 6.64 2.88 37.09
N GLN A 589 6.26 1.89 36.25
CA GLN A 589 4.90 1.61 35.85
C GLN A 589 4.59 0.12 36.05
N ALA A 590 3.35 -0.17 36.40
CA ALA A 590 2.82 -1.53 36.43
C ALA A 590 1.54 -1.59 35.60
N VAL A 591 1.50 -2.47 34.60
CA VAL A 591 0.38 -2.62 33.69
C VAL A 591 -0.07 -4.07 33.61
N GLN A 592 -1.33 -4.27 33.23
CA GLN A 592 -1.86 -5.59 32.90
C GLN A 592 -2.57 -5.51 31.57
N TYR A 593 -2.15 -6.35 30.62
CA TYR A 593 -2.75 -6.44 29.29
C TYR A 593 -3.44 -7.79 29.09
N LEU A 594 -4.60 -7.77 28.43
CA LEU A 594 -5.25 -8.98 27.92
C LEU A 594 -4.81 -9.19 26.48
N LEU A 595 -4.03 -10.23 26.24
CA LEU A 595 -3.47 -10.53 24.91
C LEU A 595 -4.41 -11.45 24.12
N PRO A 596 -4.83 -11.10 22.89
CA PRO A 596 -5.72 -11.89 22.05
C PRO A 596 -4.93 -12.99 21.31
N LEU A 597 -4.57 -14.07 22.01
CA LEU A 597 -3.70 -15.13 21.47
C LEU A 597 -4.43 -16.10 20.50
N GLN A 598 -5.73 -15.93 20.25
CA GLN A 598 -6.42 -16.60 19.13
C GLN A 598 -5.77 -16.24 17.77
N TYR A 599 -5.23 -15.03 17.62
CA TYR A 599 -4.49 -14.63 16.40
C TYR A 599 -3.16 -15.36 16.25
N ALA A 600 -2.59 -15.87 17.34
CA ALA A 600 -1.43 -16.76 17.33
C ALA A 600 -1.77 -18.22 17.01
N GLY A 601 -3.05 -18.53 16.73
CA GLY A 601 -3.52 -19.89 16.47
C GLY A 601 -3.62 -20.77 17.72
N LEU A 602 -3.61 -20.17 18.92
CA LEU A 602 -3.63 -20.91 20.17
C LEU A 602 -5.08 -21.19 20.61
N ALA A 603 -5.34 -22.45 20.98
CA ALA A 603 -6.67 -22.86 21.43
C ALA A 603 -6.92 -22.50 22.90
N PRO A 604 -8.19 -22.25 23.31
CA PRO A 604 -8.56 -22.08 24.71
C PRO A 604 -8.05 -23.20 25.60
N GLY A 605 -7.69 -22.86 26.84
CA GLY A 605 -7.21 -23.81 27.85
C GLY A 605 -5.76 -24.27 27.68
N LYS A 606 -5.04 -23.86 26.62
CA LYS A 606 -3.59 -24.04 26.51
C LYS A 606 -2.88 -23.21 27.58
N THR A 607 -1.67 -23.60 27.93
CA THR A 607 -0.81 -22.84 28.83
C THR A 607 0.34 -22.22 28.02
N VAL A 608 0.59 -20.95 28.24
CA VAL A 608 1.73 -20.21 27.68
C VAL A 608 2.66 -19.72 28.76
N ILE A 609 3.89 -19.41 28.39
CA ILE A 609 4.90 -18.81 29.25
C ILE A 609 5.18 -17.40 28.75
N ALA A 610 5.02 -16.41 29.62
CA ALA A 610 5.36 -15.01 29.40
C ALA A 610 6.12 -14.48 30.63
N GLU A 611 7.26 -13.84 30.46
CA GLU A 611 8.15 -13.38 31.52
C GLU A 611 8.42 -14.45 32.62
N GLY A 612 8.52 -15.72 32.22
CA GLY A 612 8.74 -16.84 33.15
C GLY A 612 7.48 -17.31 33.88
N ASN A 613 6.33 -16.64 33.72
CA ASN A 613 5.06 -17.01 34.35
C ASN A 613 4.24 -17.91 33.43
N GLU A 614 3.62 -18.92 34.03
CA GLU A 614 2.67 -19.79 33.34
C GLU A 614 1.27 -19.17 33.36
N ILE A 615 0.68 -18.99 32.20
CA ILE A 615 -0.64 -18.40 32.03
C ILE A 615 -1.53 -19.37 31.24
N ARG A 616 -2.67 -19.74 31.83
CA ARG A 616 -3.66 -20.54 31.14
C ARG A 616 -4.61 -19.64 30.34
N LEU A 617 -4.78 -19.95 29.07
CA LEU A 617 -5.68 -19.21 28.19
C LEU A 617 -7.14 -19.40 28.59
N ASP A 618 -7.90 -18.32 28.55
CA ASP A 618 -9.34 -18.30 28.81
C ASP A 618 -10.19 -18.98 27.70
N SER A 619 -11.50 -18.82 27.75
CA SER A 619 -12.45 -19.43 26.78
C SER A 619 -12.37 -18.82 25.37
N VAL A 620 -11.74 -17.68 25.20
CA VAL A 620 -11.51 -17.00 23.91
C VAL A 620 -10.04 -16.92 23.54
N SER A 621 -9.19 -17.73 24.16
CA SER A 621 -7.73 -17.73 24.00
C SER A 621 -7.05 -16.44 24.45
N GLY A 622 -7.66 -15.71 25.37
CA GLY A 622 -7.07 -14.53 26.02
C GLY A 622 -6.06 -14.92 27.11
N ALA A 623 -4.98 -14.15 27.23
CA ALA A 623 -3.98 -14.27 28.30
C ALA A 623 -3.79 -12.92 29.00
N ALA A 624 -4.06 -12.87 30.31
CA ALA A 624 -3.76 -11.68 31.11
C ALA A 624 -2.29 -11.70 31.55
N VAL A 625 -1.50 -10.73 31.11
CA VAL A 625 -0.07 -10.59 31.41
C VAL A 625 0.14 -9.32 32.24
N ALA A 626 0.69 -9.48 33.45
CA ALA A 626 1.10 -8.36 34.30
C ALA A 626 2.57 -8.06 34.06
N ILE A 627 2.92 -6.77 33.91
CA ILE A 627 4.25 -6.32 33.55
C ILE A 627 4.66 -5.15 34.42
N GLU A 628 5.84 -5.22 35.01
CA GLU A 628 6.48 -4.12 35.71
C GLU A 628 7.54 -3.51 34.79
N LEU A 629 7.60 -2.20 34.74
CA LEU A 629 8.48 -1.43 33.87
C LEU A 629 9.24 -0.39 34.67
N ALA A 630 10.56 -0.37 34.55
CA ALA A 630 11.38 0.71 35.05
C ALA A 630 11.15 2.02 34.26
N PRO A 631 11.61 3.17 34.72
CA PRO A 631 11.57 4.43 33.97
C PRO A 631 12.15 4.27 32.57
N TYR A 632 11.39 4.68 31.54
CA TYR A 632 11.76 4.59 30.12
C TYR A 632 12.15 3.20 29.61
N GLU A 633 11.77 2.14 30.30
CA GLU A 633 12.11 0.78 29.89
C GLU A 633 11.29 0.34 28.67
N VAL A 634 11.97 -0.38 27.76
CA VAL A 634 11.32 -1.10 26.66
C VAL A 634 11.60 -2.59 26.82
N LYS A 635 10.53 -3.40 26.85
CA LYS A 635 10.57 -4.86 26.94
C LYS A 635 10.06 -5.54 25.71
N ALA A 636 10.77 -6.59 25.29
CA ALA A 636 10.30 -7.56 24.32
C ALA A 636 10.02 -8.88 25.05
N ILE A 637 8.78 -9.32 25.05
CA ILE A 637 8.31 -10.47 25.83
C ILE A 637 7.84 -11.56 24.86
N PRO A 638 8.63 -12.61 24.62
CA PRO A 638 8.20 -13.75 23.83
C PRO A 638 7.16 -14.58 24.58
N ILE A 639 6.09 -14.93 23.89
CA ILE A 639 5.04 -15.79 24.39
C ILE A 639 5.25 -17.19 23.78
N LYS A 640 5.57 -18.17 24.59
CA LYS A 640 5.86 -19.54 24.17
C LYS A 640 4.79 -20.50 24.69
N VAL A 641 4.46 -21.51 23.89
CA VAL A 641 3.55 -22.57 24.34
C VAL A 641 4.30 -23.46 25.33
N LYS A 642 3.66 -23.75 26.48
CA LYS A 642 4.18 -24.76 27.40
C LYS A 642 3.98 -26.13 26.78
N GLU A 643 5.05 -26.89 26.62
CA GLU A 643 5.04 -28.27 26.18
C GLU A 643 4.27 -29.21 27.14
#